data_98ef7ff1662b2f89b141e56cffa2897f
#
_entry.id   98ef7ff1662b2f89b141e56cffa2897f
#
_cell.length_a   1.000
_cell.length_b   1.000
_cell.length_c   1.000
_cell.angle_alpha   90.00
_cell.angle_beta   90.00
_cell.angle_gamma   90.00
#
_symmetry.space_group_name_H-M   'P 1'
#
loop_
_entity.id
_entity.type
_entity.pdbx_description
1 polymer ?
#
loop_
_entity_poly.entity_id
_entity_poly.type
_entity_poly.pdbx_seq_one_letter_code
_entity_poly.pdbx_strand_id
1 'polypeptide(L)'
;MNAIDQIAAALKSPDEEARLQGLRDLAAGESLAGLDLIFMAFGDRSWRVRKKAIELFLSMPSNRESIGEIIELLYAEENAGLRNAAVEILTRIGQDAVPMLLEHAGCADHDVRKFIIDILGDIADPAAIPTLIRALMDDDSNVRVAAAENLGKLKTAAAAPALLQALQTADLLLQYTILDALSRIAKPVALSELIPYKNEKLLRKALIDCLGKTGDASAISELVAALTDSMRNVREAAALALAEISGRHPEQVKRQLAGCEKGPVGVVVTTYLDNEDNASLKRASIRILGWLGAADAVVPLLRLIKDESLQQEVLAALVNIGADNPGALLASWPLVAGNQRACLAYVLGEVCCLESLPLLQQGLRDVDPQIVSMSAYALGKVGAARMLPDLVACLQSDANTVQEAALQALISLGHQFPGETLAALLSLLTHKHSMQRMFAVTVLKELDDPAALEALSLAIKDPAAEVRRAAVKVFERYDRGEHINTLVLSLMDEDAEVRRTVVEVLGHCNSEQALDGLQLALQDEDAWVRSSAVRGLGLIAGERSRPLLQKALSDPVGLVSIAALETIAGFSGTEACPQMIAALDHNDAEVITSALHLLTRYGEAGWVHVHAEKLLNHPYWAVRAQMARSAVEVLGGSARPLLEARLAVESEAVVCQQLTDLLAELPVS
;
A
#
# COMPACT_ATOMS: atom_id res chain seq x y z
N MET A 1 -2.59 -72.16 13.61
CA MET A 1 -1.93 -71.14 12.82
C MET A 1 -1.77 -69.91 13.72
N ASN A 2 -0.58 -69.45 13.88
CA ASN A 2 -0.30 -68.21 14.63
C ASN A 2 -0.93 -67.03 13.89
N ALA A 3 -1.27 -65.97 14.57
CA ALA A 3 -1.87 -64.77 13.96
C ALA A 3 -1.04 -64.25 12.77
N ILE A 4 0.29 -64.30 12.85
CA ILE A 4 1.22 -63.91 11.79
C ILE A 4 1.07 -64.80 10.54
N ASP A 5 0.86 -66.13 10.71
CA ASP A 5 0.65 -67.05 9.58
C ASP A 5 -0.64 -66.75 8.81
N GLN A 6 -1.68 -66.32 9.53
CA GLN A 6 -2.97 -65.91 8.93
C GLN A 6 -2.82 -64.63 8.12
N ILE A 7 -2.10 -63.64 8.66
CA ILE A 7 -1.79 -62.39 7.98
C ILE A 7 -0.95 -62.63 6.73
N ALA A 8 0.09 -63.46 6.84
CA ALA A 8 0.92 -63.86 5.71
C ALA A 8 0.12 -64.53 4.58
N ALA A 9 -0.86 -65.38 4.93
CA ALA A 9 -1.77 -65.97 3.98
C ALA A 9 -2.72 -64.96 3.33
N ALA A 10 -3.25 -63.99 4.13
CA ALA A 10 -4.10 -62.90 3.63
C ALA A 10 -3.34 -62.03 2.63
N LEU A 11 -2.08 -61.67 2.88
CA LEU A 11 -1.25 -60.88 2.01
C LEU A 11 -0.88 -61.55 0.68
N LYS A 12 -0.98 -62.87 0.60
CA LYS A 12 -0.81 -63.68 -0.64
C LYS A 12 -2.11 -63.91 -1.41
N SER A 13 -3.25 -63.42 -0.89
CA SER A 13 -4.56 -63.58 -1.53
C SER A 13 -4.62 -62.90 -2.93
N PRO A 14 -5.31 -63.52 -3.91
CA PRO A 14 -5.60 -62.85 -5.17
C PRO A 14 -6.49 -61.63 -5.00
N ASP A 15 -7.30 -61.58 -3.94
CA ASP A 15 -8.21 -60.48 -3.63
C ASP A 15 -7.48 -59.27 -2.97
N GLU A 16 -7.68 -58.10 -3.52
CA GLU A 16 -7.05 -56.85 -3.03
C GLU A 16 -7.55 -56.48 -1.62
N GLU A 17 -8.86 -56.63 -1.36
CA GLU A 17 -9.41 -56.28 -0.05
C GLU A 17 -8.93 -57.21 1.05
N ALA A 18 -8.74 -58.49 0.74
CA ALA A 18 -8.13 -59.44 1.68
C ALA A 18 -6.67 -59.05 2.02
N ARG A 19 -5.88 -58.58 1.05
CA ARG A 19 -4.51 -58.12 1.30
C ARG A 19 -4.51 -56.79 2.11
N LEU A 20 -5.44 -55.86 1.83
CA LEU A 20 -5.61 -54.64 2.62
C LEU A 20 -6.03 -54.95 4.06
N GLN A 21 -6.92 -55.95 4.25
CA GLN A 21 -7.32 -56.37 5.58
C GLN A 21 -6.15 -56.98 6.35
N GLY A 22 -5.31 -57.79 5.68
CA GLY A 22 -4.08 -58.34 6.30
C GLY A 22 -3.14 -57.22 6.80
N LEU A 23 -2.99 -56.13 6.07
CA LEU A 23 -2.20 -54.95 6.54
C LEU A 23 -2.86 -54.24 7.72
N ARG A 24 -4.20 -54.18 7.77
CA ARG A 24 -4.93 -53.57 8.92
C ARG A 24 -4.76 -54.43 10.16
N ASP A 25 -4.85 -55.76 10.01
CA ASP A 25 -4.67 -56.71 11.10
C ASP A 25 -3.22 -56.69 11.63
N LEU A 26 -2.24 -56.51 10.72
CA LEU A 26 -0.85 -56.30 11.10
C LEU A 26 -0.65 -54.99 11.91
N ALA A 27 -1.34 -53.92 11.53
CA ALA A 27 -1.31 -52.63 12.24
C ALA A 27 -1.90 -52.76 13.66
N ALA A 28 -2.86 -53.64 13.88
CA ALA A 28 -3.50 -53.87 15.19
C ALA A 28 -2.66 -54.76 16.15
N GLY A 29 -1.66 -55.46 15.62
CA GLY A 29 -0.78 -56.35 16.41
C GLY A 29 0.58 -55.69 16.66
N GLU A 30 0.92 -55.40 17.91
CA GLU A 30 2.16 -54.72 18.34
C GLU A 30 3.47 -55.52 18.13
N SER A 31 3.57 -56.42 17.13
CA SER A 31 4.72 -57.30 16.97
C SER A 31 5.69 -56.88 15.87
N LEU A 32 6.96 -56.64 16.23
CA LEU A 32 8.11 -56.46 15.32
C LEU A 32 8.29 -57.60 14.28
N ALA A 33 7.71 -58.79 14.51
CA ALA A 33 7.78 -59.95 13.59
C ALA A 33 7.01 -59.74 12.27
N GLY A 34 6.44 -58.58 12.01
CA GLY A 34 5.68 -58.24 10.79
C GLY A 34 6.45 -57.43 9.75
N LEU A 35 7.69 -57.01 9.99
CA LEU A 35 8.48 -56.19 9.06
C LEU A 35 8.63 -56.85 7.69
N ASP A 36 9.00 -58.15 7.63
CA ASP A 36 9.14 -58.90 6.38
C ASP A 36 7.85 -58.91 5.54
N LEU A 37 6.69 -58.96 6.20
CA LEU A 37 5.38 -58.92 5.53
C LEU A 37 5.07 -57.56 4.95
N ILE A 38 5.49 -56.49 5.63
CA ILE A 38 5.36 -55.11 5.14
C ILE A 38 6.28 -54.92 3.93
N PHE A 39 7.53 -55.37 4.00
CA PHE A 39 8.48 -55.33 2.88
C PHE A 39 7.94 -56.06 1.64
N MET A 40 7.35 -57.23 1.83
CA MET A 40 6.67 -57.95 0.76
C MET A 40 5.52 -57.13 0.14
N ALA A 41 4.76 -56.43 0.96
CA ALA A 41 3.62 -55.60 0.50
C ALA A 41 4.04 -54.33 -0.24
N PHE A 42 5.27 -53.82 -0.09
CA PHE A 42 5.82 -52.73 -0.90
C PHE A 42 5.89 -53.05 -2.38
N GLY A 43 6.08 -54.34 -2.72
CA GLY A 43 6.08 -54.83 -4.10
C GLY A 43 4.73 -55.28 -4.64
N ASP A 44 3.64 -55.05 -3.93
CA ASP A 44 2.31 -55.53 -4.32
C ASP A 44 1.87 -54.91 -5.67
N ARG A 45 1.14 -55.71 -6.46
CA ARG A 45 0.58 -55.28 -7.75
C ARG A 45 -0.43 -54.15 -7.61
N SER A 46 -1.13 -54.04 -6.47
CA SER A 46 -2.07 -52.92 -6.19
C SER A 46 -1.37 -51.75 -5.54
N TRP A 47 -1.55 -50.57 -6.11
CA TRP A 47 -1.04 -49.34 -5.55
C TRP A 47 -1.67 -49.02 -4.16
N ARG A 48 -2.92 -49.45 -3.92
CA ARG A 48 -3.61 -49.24 -2.62
C ARG A 48 -2.91 -50.08 -1.52
N VAL A 49 -2.53 -51.30 -1.83
CA VAL A 49 -1.81 -52.18 -0.89
C VAL A 49 -0.41 -51.60 -0.61
N ARG A 50 0.34 -51.21 -1.66
CA ARG A 50 1.65 -50.56 -1.49
C ARG A 50 1.56 -49.32 -0.61
N LYS A 51 0.59 -48.42 -0.90
CA LYS A 51 0.37 -47.18 -0.11
C LYS A 51 0.07 -47.50 1.35
N LYS A 52 -0.81 -48.49 1.61
CA LYS A 52 -1.15 -48.86 2.98
C LYS A 52 0.05 -49.47 3.74
N ALA A 53 0.88 -50.26 3.05
CA ALA A 53 2.13 -50.77 3.61
C ALA A 53 3.12 -49.66 3.96
N ILE A 54 3.29 -48.63 3.07
CA ILE A 54 4.13 -47.45 3.31
C ILE A 54 3.65 -46.68 4.54
N GLU A 55 2.34 -46.39 4.63
CA GLU A 55 1.76 -45.70 5.77
C GLU A 55 2.01 -46.44 7.09
N LEU A 56 1.81 -47.74 7.05
CA LEU A 56 2.03 -48.59 8.22
C LEU A 56 3.51 -48.57 8.65
N PHE A 57 4.44 -48.77 7.71
CA PHE A 57 5.88 -48.73 7.99
C PHE A 57 6.31 -47.42 8.60
N LEU A 58 5.87 -46.29 8.02
CA LEU A 58 6.24 -44.96 8.49
C LEU A 58 5.66 -44.63 9.88
N SER A 59 4.60 -45.33 10.32
CA SER A 59 4.05 -45.20 11.67
C SER A 59 4.82 -46.02 12.73
N MET A 60 5.73 -46.88 12.31
CA MET A 60 6.48 -47.74 13.24
C MET A 60 7.69 -47.02 13.85
N PRO A 61 7.98 -47.18 15.14
CA PRO A 61 9.15 -46.60 15.78
C PRO A 61 10.50 -47.06 15.20
N SER A 62 10.54 -48.26 14.65
CA SER A 62 11.75 -48.88 14.07
C SER A 62 12.02 -48.49 12.62
N ASN A 63 11.23 -47.62 11.99
CA ASN A 63 11.39 -47.26 10.58
C ASN A 63 12.79 -46.68 10.26
N ARG A 64 13.43 -46.01 11.23
CA ARG A 64 14.77 -45.44 11.10
C ARG A 64 15.89 -46.48 11.11
N GLU A 65 15.69 -47.59 11.82
CA GLU A 65 16.66 -48.71 11.90
C GLU A 65 16.74 -49.50 10.60
N SER A 66 15.65 -49.48 9.81
CA SER A 66 15.54 -50.21 8.53
C SER A 66 15.89 -49.36 7.29
N ILE A 67 16.46 -48.17 7.43
CA ILE A 67 16.79 -47.28 6.27
C ILE A 67 17.69 -48.02 5.27
N GLY A 68 18.71 -48.77 5.73
CA GLY A 68 19.59 -49.52 4.88
C GLY A 68 18.84 -50.58 4.05
N GLU A 69 17.91 -51.31 4.69
CA GLU A 69 17.07 -52.32 4.02
C GLU A 69 16.14 -51.68 2.97
N ILE A 70 15.65 -50.48 3.24
CA ILE A 70 14.84 -49.72 2.27
C ILE A 70 15.69 -49.22 1.07
N ILE A 71 16.95 -48.84 1.30
CA ILE A 71 17.87 -48.48 0.22
C ILE A 71 18.13 -49.69 -0.69
N GLU A 72 18.26 -50.91 -0.13
CA GLU A 72 18.44 -52.13 -0.93
C GLU A 72 17.25 -52.42 -1.88
N LEU A 73 16.03 -51.91 -1.54
CA LEU A 73 14.88 -52.06 -2.43
C LEU A 73 14.99 -51.23 -3.72
N LEU A 74 15.87 -50.22 -3.76
CA LEU A 74 16.14 -49.44 -4.98
C LEU A 74 16.78 -50.29 -6.08
N TYR A 75 17.46 -51.38 -5.74
CA TYR A 75 18.08 -52.34 -6.68
C TYR A 75 17.10 -53.35 -7.31
N ALA A 76 15.80 -53.26 -6.97
CA ALA A 76 14.82 -54.23 -7.49
C ALA A 76 14.43 -53.90 -8.96
N GLU A 77 15.27 -54.25 -9.92
CA GLU A 77 15.13 -53.94 -11.34
C GLU A 77 13.77 -54.36 -11.94
N GLU A 78 13.28 -55.55 -11.58
CA GLU A 78 12.04 -56.14 -12.13
C GLU A 78 10.76 -55.62 -11.46
N ASN A 79 10.85 -54.85 -10.36
CA ASN A 79 9.69 -54.37 -9.62
C ASN A 79 9.72 -52.86 -9.41
N ALA A 80 9.23 -52.12 -10.42
CA ALA A 80 9.11 -50.67 -10.34
C ALA A 80 8.22 -50.19 -9.16
N GLY A 81 7.21 -51.01 -8.74
CA GLY A 81 6.36 -50.68 -7.59
C GLY A 81 7.15 -50.66 -6.29
N LEU A 82 8.09 -51.61 -6.13
CA LEU A 82 8.95 -51.71 -4.97
C LEU A 82 9.96 -50.54 -4.90
N ARG A 83 10.62 -50.24 -6.03
CA ARG A 83 11.52 -49.07 -6.12
C ARG A 83 10.80 -47.75 -5.80
N ASN A 84 9.60 -47.54 -6.34
CA ASN A 84 8.82 -46.36 -6.06
C ASN A 84 8.41 -46.25 -4.59
N ALA A 85 8.08 -47.39 -3.95
CA ALA A 85 7.80 -47.45 -2.53
C ALA A 85 9.03 -47.07 -1.69
N ALA A 86 10.22 -47.55 -2.05
CA ALA A 86 11.47 -47.17 -1.40
C ALA A 86 11.77 -45.69 -1.53
N VAL A 87 11.61 -45.09 -2.73
CA VAL A 87 11.78 -43.65 -2.96
C VAL A 87 10.82 -42.84 -2.08
N GLU A 88 9.52 -43.23 -2.06
CA GLU A 88 8.53 -42.52 -1.21
C GLU A 88 8.87 -42.64 0.28
N ILE A 89 9.24 -43.81 0.76
CA ILE A 89 9.59 -44.03 2.15
C ILE A 89 10.81 -43.23 2.55
N LEU A 90 11.90 -43.26 1.80
CA LEU A 90 13.14 -42.55 2.11
C LEU A 90 12.93 -41.04 2.09
N THR A 91 12.18 -40.53 1.11
CA THR A 91 11.82 -39.10 1.04
C THR A 91 10.99 -38.67 2.24
N ARG A 92 10.04 -39.50 2.70
CA ARG A 92 9.17 -39.21 3.86
C ARG A 92 9.87 -39.36 5.21
N ILE A 93 10.87 -40.27 5.33
CA ILE A 93 11.77 -40.30 6.49
C ILE A 93 12.56 -39.01 6.60
N GLY A 94 12.96 -38.44 5.46
CA GLY A 94 13.57 -37.12 5.42
C GLY A 94 15.02 -37.13 5.92
N GLN A 95 15.38 -36.17 6.76
CA GLN A 95 16.76 -35.90 7.20
C GLN A 95 17.44 -37.11 7.84
N ASP A 96 16.70 -38.00 8.53
CA ASP A 96 17.26 -39.21 9.15
C ASP A 96 17.81 -40.22 8.11
N ALA A 97 17.31 -40.18 6.87
CA ALA A 97 17.81 -41.03 5.79
C ALA A 97 19.08 -40.48 5.11
N VAL A 98 19.36 -39.18 5.24
CA VAL A 98 20.44 -38.49 4.51
C VAL A 98 21.82 -39.14 4.75
N PRO A 99 22.27 -39.46 5.98
CA PRO A 99 23.59 -40.01 6.17
C PRO A 99 23.80 -41.33 5.37
N MET A 100 22.85 -42.26 5.41
CA MET A 100 22.96 -43.55 4.69
C MET A 100 22.82 -43.36 3.17
N LEU A 101 21.98 -42.42 2.71
CA LEU A 101 21.89 -42.10 1.28
C LEU A 101 23.21 -41.52 0.75
N LEU A 102 23.92 -40.69 1.53
CA LEU A 102 25.23 -40.16 1.16
C LEU A 102 26.30 -41.26 1.05
N GLU A 103 26.27 -42.29 1.90
CA GLU A 103 27.14 -43.41 1.83
C GLU A 103 26.93 -44.25 0.56
N HIS A 104 25.66 -44.41 0.12
CA HIS A 104 25.29 -45.20 -1.05
C HIS A 104 25.31 -44.41 -2.37
N ALA A 105 25.47 -43.08 -2.32
CA ALA A 105 25.46 -42.19 -3.51
C ALA A 105 26.56 -42.50 -4.55
N GLY A 106 27.57 -43.27 -4.19
CA GLY A 106 28.65 -43.73 -5.07
C GLY A 106 28.57 -45.20 -5.49
N CYS A 107 27.42 -45.87 -5.37
CA CYS A 107 27.23 -47.25 -5.75
C CYS A 107 27.49 -47.51 -7.25
N ALA A 108 27.72 -48.76 -7.64
CA ALA A 108 28.04 -49.13 -9.02
C ALA A 108 26.87 -48.94 -9.99
N ASP A 109 25.64 -49.16 -9.51
CA ASP A 109 24.43 -49.06 -10.30
C ASP A 109 24.02 -47.59 -10.53
N HIS A 110 23.99 -47.19 -11.80
CA HIS A 110 23.65 -45.80 -12.17
C HIS A 110 22.18 -45.45 -11.92
N ASP A 111 21.23 -46.38 -12.04
CA ASP A 111 19.82 -46.16 -11.77
C ASP A 111 19.60 -45.89 -10.27
N VAL A 112 20.27 -46.69 -9.43
CA VAL A 112 20.24 -46.49 -7.97
C VAL A 112 20.88 -45.15 -7.59
N ARG A 113 22.04 -44.82 -8.19
CA ARG A 113 22.64 -43.46 -7.96
C ARG A 113 21.66 -42.35 -8.31
N LYS A 114 20.97 -42.47 -9.46
CA LYS A 114 19.96 -41.49 -9.88
C LYS A 114 18.84 -41.37 -8.85
N PHE A 115 18.26 -42.51 -8.39
CA PHE A 115 17.22 -42.44 -7.35
C PHE A 115 17.72 -41.77 -6.07
N ILE A 116 18.94 -42.10 -5.62
CA ILE A 116 19.53 -41.46 -4.44
C ILE A 116 19.68 -39.95 -4.62
N ILE A 117 20.16 -39.49 -5.79
CA ILE A 117 20.29 -38.06 -6.12
C ILE A 117 18.92 -37.37 -6.11
N ASP A 118 17.88 -38.03 -6.64
CA ASP A 118 16.52 -37.47 -6.64
C ASP A 118 15.96 -37.38 -5.21
N ILE A 119 16.10 -38.43 -4.41
CA ILE A 119 15.65 -38.47 -3.01
C ILE A 119 16.36 -37.37 -2.19
N LEU A 120 17.69 -37.25 -2.33
CA LEU A 120 18.47 -36.22 -1.64
C LEU A 120 18.03 -34.79 -2.04
N GLY A 121 17.69 -34.60 -3.31
CA GLY A 121 17.14 -33.36 -3.80
C GLY A 121 15.75 -33.03 -3.25
N ASP A 122 14.89 -34.03 -3.14
CA ASP A 122 13.52 -33.86 -2.63
C ASP A 122 13.50 -33.68 -1.10
N ILE A 123 14.41 -34.34 -0.35
CA ILE A 123 14.61 -34.10 1.10
C ILE A 123 15.10 -32.67 1.36
N ALA A 124 15.86 -32.11 0.44
CA ALA A 124 16.39 -30.75 0.48
C ALA A 124 17.29 -30.46 1.70
N ASP A 125 18.03 -31.45 2.20
CA ASP A 125 19.01 -31.25 3.28
C ASP A 125 20.30 -30.61 2.72
N PRO A 126 20.81 -29.52 3.33
CA PRO A 126 22.07 -28.90 2.92
C PRO A 126 23.28 -29.84 2.92
N ALA A 127 23.29 -30.87 3.74
CA ALA A 127 24.38 -31.88 3.78
C ALA A 127 24.51 -32.66 2.47
N ALA A 128 23.47 -32.73 1.64
CA ALA A 128 23.48 -33.37 0.34
C ALA A 128 24.20 -32.54 -0.75
N ILE A 129 24.33 -31.24 -0.59
CA ILE A 129 24.87 -30.32 -1.62
C ILE A 129 26.24 -30.77 -2.16
N PRO A 130 27.25 -31.12 -1.35
CA PRO A 130 28.54 -31.54 -1.87
C PRO A 130 28.46 -32.84 -2.72
N THR A 131 27.55 -33.74 -2.38
CA THR A 131 27.31 -34.96 -3.13
C THR A 131 26.60 -34.71 -4.44
N LEU A 132 25.57 -33.84 -4.45
CA LEU A 132 24.90 -33.39 -5.66
C LEU A 132 25.85 -32.64 -6.62
N ILE A 133 26.79 -31.85 -6.09
CA ILE A 133 27.82 -31.17 -6.90
C ILE A 133 28.77 -32.21 -7.54
N ARG A 134 29.19 -33.25 -6.79
CA ARG A 134 30.02 -34.32 -7.36
C ARG A 134 29.29 -35.10 -8.45
N ALA A 135 27.98 -35.35 -8.27
CA ALA A 135 27.16 -36.05 -9.24
C ALA A 135 26.99 -35.33 -10.58
N LEU A 136 27.32 -34.04 -10.69
CA LEU A 136 27.43 -33.36 -11.98
C LEU A 136 28.52 -33.92 -12.90
N MET A 137 29.49 -34.64 -12.35
CA MET A 137 30.58 -35.28 -13.08
C MET A 137 30.44 -36.81 -13.14
N ASP A 138 29.24 -37.35 -12.86
CA ASP A 138 28.97 -38.80 -12.96
C ASP A 138 29.15 -39.29 -14.40
N ASP A 139 29.54 -40.54 -14.57
CA ASP A 139 29.70 -41.18 -15.88
C ASP A 139 28.35 -41.30 -16.62
N ASP A 140 27.26 -41.51 -15.88
CA ASP A 140 25.91 -41.62 -16.44
C ASP A 140 25.25 -40.22 -16.66
N SER A 141 24.68 -40.03 -17.85
CA SER A 141 24.08 -38.76 -18.20
C SER A 141 22.80 -38.43 -17.41
N ASN A 142 22.00 -39.44 -17.04
CA ASN A 142 20.78 -39.23 -16.28
C ASN A 142 21.07 -38.82 -14.83
N VAL A 143 22.15 -39.35 -14.27
CA VAL A 143 22.63 -38.91 -12.94
C VAL A 143 23.11 -37.50 -12.97
N ARG A 144 23.86 -37.05 -14.00
CA ARG A 144 24.26 -35.64 -14.16
C ARG A 144 23.06 -34.69 -14.29
N VAL A 145 22.07 -35.10 -15.10
CA VAL A 145 20.85 -34.31 -15.30
C VAL A 145 20.06 -34.18 -13.99
N ALA A 146 19.87 -35.28 -13.27
CA ALA A 146 19.21 -35.29 -11.97
C ALA A 146 19.93 -34.41 -10.95
N ALA A 147 21.27 -34.43 -10.92
CA ALA A 147 22.06 -33.58 -10.05
C ALA A 147 21.87 -32.07 -10.37
N ALA A 148 21.92 -31.72 -11.65
CA ALA A 148 21.70 -30.34 -12.07
C ALA A 148 20.29 -29.85 -11.71
N GLU A 149 19.25 -30.66 -11.97
CA GLU A 149 17.87 -30.33 -11.65
C GLU A 149 17.68 -30.10 -10.13
N ASN A 150 18.19 -31.03 -9.31
CA ASN A 150 18.03 -30.95 -7.86
C ASN A 150 18.83 -29.79 -7.23
N LEU A 151 20.03 -29.47 -7.75
CA LEU A 151 20.75 -28.26 -7.35
C LEU A 151 19.98 -26.98 -7.69
N GLY A 152 19.27 -26.96 -8.82
CA GLY A 152 18.37 -25.90 -9.20
C GLY A 152 17.14 -25.77 -8.27
N LYS A 153 16.55 -26.91 -7.86
CA LYS A 153 15.43 -26.94 -6.88
C LYS A 153 15.89 -26.39 -5.51
N LEU A 154 17.07 -26.78 -5.06
CA LEU A 154 17.66 -26.33 -3.80
C LEU A 154 18.08 -24.85 -3.80
N LYS A 155 18.17 -24.21 -4.95
CA LYS A 155 18.56 -22.80 -5.13
C LYS A 155 19.87 -22.42 -4.43
N THR A 156 20.79 -23.39 -4.31
CA THR A 156 22.06 -23.18 -3.61
C THR A 156 23.08 -22.41 -4.45
N ALA A 157 23.48 -21.21 -4.00
CA ALA A 157 24.47 -20.39 -4.68
C ALA A 157 25.86 -21.06 -4.79
N ALA A 158 26.16 -22.02 -3.90
CA ALA A 158 27.40 -22.76 -3.89
C ALA A 158 27.57 -23.67 -5.13
N ALA A 159 26.46 -24.09 -5.76
CA ALA A 159 26.48 -24.95 -6.93
C ALA A 159 26.84 -24.22 -8.25
N ALA A 160 26.68 -22.90 -8.31
CA ALA A 160 26.85 -22.15 -9.56
C ALA A 160 28.21 -22.37 -10.27
N PRO A 161 29.37 -22.36 -9.60
CA PRO A 161 30.65 -22.64 -10.26
C PRO A 161 30.73 -24.04 -10.85
N ALA A 162 30.23 -25.06 -10.15
CA ALA A 162 30.23 -26.45 -10.63
C ALA A 162 29.27 -26.65 -11.81
N LEU A 163 28.10 -26.03 -11.77
CA LEU A 163 27.16 -26.01 -12.89
C LEU A 163 27.75 -25.35 -14.13
N LEU A 164 28.46 -24.21 -13.99
CA LEU A 164 29.14 -23.55 -15.11
C LEU A 164 30.26 -24.43 -15.70
N GLN A 165 31.00 -25.14 -14.86
CA GLN A 165 31.98 -26.12 -15.33
C GLN A 165 31.32 -27.29 -16.09
N ALA A 166 30.23 -27.85 -15.57
CA ALA A 166 29.50 -28.93 -16.20
C ALA A 166 28.78 -28.51 -17.50
N LEU A 167 28.50 -27.20 -17.68
CA LEU A 167 27.91 -26.65 -18.90
C LEU A 167 28.77 -26.84 -20.13
N GLN A 168 30.08 -27.04 -19.99
CA GLN A 168 31.06 -27.26 -21.07
C GLN A 168 30.94 -28.65 -21.73
N THR A 169 29.85 -29.37 -21.50
CA THR A 169 29.57 -30.69 -22.10
C THR A 169 28.99 -30.54 -23.52
N ALA A 170 29.00 -31.64 -24.28
CA ALA A 170 28.29 -31.76 -25.55
C ALA A 170 26.85 -32.26 -25.41
N ASP A 171 26.42 -32.62 -24.18
CA ASP A 171 25.08 -33.12 -23.89
C ASP A 171 24.08 -31.96 -23.81
N LEU A 172 23.21 -31.81 -24.81
CA LEU A 172 22.24 -30.74 -24.91
C LEU A 172 21.19 -30.79 -23.80
N LEU A 173 20.77 -31.96 -23.35
CA LEU A 173 19.81 -32.06 -22.26
C LEU A 173 20.39 -31.57 -20.94
N LEU A 174 21.64 -31.98 -20.68
CA LEU A 174 22.34 -31.47 -19.49
C LEU A 174 22.59 -29.98 -19.56
N GLN A 175 22.99 -29.43 -20.71
CA GLN A 175 23.15 -27.99 -20.93
C GLN A 175 21.85 -27.23 -20.66
N TYR A 176 20.72 -27.72 -21.18
CA TYR A 176 19.40 -27.14 -20.93
C TYR A 176 19.07 -27.15 -19.43
N THR A 177 19.24 -28.29 -18.77
CA THR A 177 18.94 -28.44 -17.32
C THR A 177 19.84 -27.53 -16.47
N ILE A 178 21.13 -27.38 -16.84
CA ILE A 178 22.03 -26.47 -16.14
C ILE A 178 21.59 -25.01 -16.29
N LEU A 179 21.20 -24.58 -17.49
CA LEU A 179 20.71 -23.21 -17.70
C LEU A 179 19.44 -22.95 -16.88
N ASP A 180 18.52 -23.91 -16.81
CA ASP A 180 17.34 -23.83 -15.95
C ASP A 180 17.72 -23.78 -14.47
N ALA A 181 18.66 -24.60 -14.03
CA ALA A 181 19.17 -24.63 -12.65
C ALA A 181 19.80 -23.28 -12.26
N LEU A 182 20.68 -22.73 -13.10
CA LEU A 182 21.29 -21.43 -12.91
C LEU A 182 20.22 -20.31 -12.84
N SER A 183 19.20 -20.38 -13.71
CA SER A 183 18.04 -19.49 -13.69
C SER A 183 17.28 -19.53 -12.35
N ARG A 184 17.07 -20.72 -11.78
CA ARG A 184 16.41 -20.91 -10.48
C ARG A 184 17.26 -20.44 -9.30
N ILE A 185 18.58 -20.63 -9.36
CA ILE A 185 19.54 -20.17 -8.36
C ILE A 185 19.62 -18.65 -8.36
N ALA A 186 19.49 -18.02 -9.52
CA ALA A 186 19.48 -16.57 -9.71
C ALA A 186 20.72 -15.84 -9.16
N LYS A 187 21.87 -16.52 -9.07
CA LYS A 187 23.15 -15.90 -8.74
C LYS A 187 23.72 -15.22 -9.98
N PRO A 188 24.30 -14.02 -9.88
CA PRO A 188 24.93 -13.34 -11.02
C PRO A 188 25.95 -14.23 -11.73
N VAL A 189 25.82 -14.32 -13.05
CA VAL A 189 26.73 -15.06 -13.96
C VAL A 189 27.19 -14.10 -15.05
N ALA A 190 28.50 -14.11 -15.33
CA ALA A 190 29.05 -13.27 -16.37
C ALA A 190 28.53 -13.69 -17.75
N LEU A 191 28.20 -12.71 -18.61
CA LEU A 191 27.73 -12.98 -19.97
C LEU A 191 28.71 -13.86 -20.76
N SER A 192 30.02 -13.71 -20.57
CA SER A 192 31.06 -14.49 -21.23
C SER A 192 30.94 -16.00 -21.03
N GLU A 193 30.39 -16.43 -19.88
CA GLU A 193 30.19 -17.86 -19.58
C GLU A 193 29.00 -18.46 -20.33
N LEU A 194 28.02 -17.65 -20.68
CA LEU A 194 26.73 -18.07 -21.26
C LEU A 194 26.66 -17.84 -22.77
N ILE A 195 27.29 -16.79 -23.30
CA ILE A 195 27.18 -16.37 -24.69
C ILE A 195 27.66 -17.44 -25.71
N PRO A 196 28.59 -18.37 -25.42
CA PRO A 196 28.98 -19.43 -26.35
C PRO A 196 27.80 -20.31 -26.82
N TYR A 197 26.75 -20.39 -26.01
CA TYR A 197 25.57 -21.25 -26.27
C TYR A 197 24.46 -20.55 -27.06
N LYS A 198 24.63 -19.27 -27.43
CA LYS A 198 23.57 -18.46 -28.07
C LYS A 198 23.12 -18.96 -29.44
N ASN A 199 23.98 -19.66 -30.17
CA ASN A 199 23.68 -20.14 -31.51
C ASN A 199 22.96 -21.51 -31.52
N GLU A 200 22.89 -22.20 -30.36
CA GLU A 200 22.18 -23.45 -30.24
C GLU A 200 20.68 -23.21 -30.08
N LYS A 201 19.89 -23.57 -31.10
CA LYS A 201 18.46 -23.28 -31.14
C LYS A 201 17.68 -23.87 -29.98
N LEU A 202 18.05 -25.08 -29.54
CA LEU A 202 17.36 -25.78 -28.47
C LEU A 202 17.60 -25.14 -27.09
N LEU A 203 18.76 -24.50 -26.91
CA LEU A 203 19.13 -23.84 -25.65
C LEU A 203 18.71 -22.38 -25.60
N ARG A 204 18.37 -21.79 -26.74
CA ARG A 204 18.20 -20.34 -26.84
C ARG A 204 17.19 -19.75 -25.88
N LYS A 205 16.03 -20.41 -25.71
CA LYS A 205 15.03 -19.98 -24.72
C LYS A 205 15.56 -20.05 -23.29
N ALA A 206 16.15 -21.20 -22.91
CA ALA A 206 16.72 -21.38 -21.56
C ALA A 206 17.86 -20.39 -21.26
N LEU A 207 18.67 -20.10 -22.28
CA LEU A 207 19.72 -19.08 -22.18
C LEU A 207 19.13 -17.69 -21.89
N ILE A 208 18.09 -17.27 -22.63
CA ILE A 208 17.44 -15.98 -22.45
C ILE A 208 16.79 -15.88 -21.07
N ASP A 209 16.10 -16.93 -20.62
CA ASP A 209 15.51 -17.00 -19.28
C ASP A 209 16.62 -16.88 -18.20
N CYS A 210 17.75 -17.58 -18.39
CA CYS A 210 18.89 -17.53 -17.48
C CYS A 210 19.49 -16.10 -17.45
N LEU A 211 19.73 -15.47 -18.60
CA LEU A 211 20.26 -14.11 -18.68
C LEU A 211 19.35 -13.09 -18.02
N GLY A 212 18.05 -13.25 -18.10
CA GLY A 212 17.09 -12.37 -17.42
C GLY A 212 17.25 -12.36 -15.92
N LYS A 213 17.53 -13.52 -15.32
CA LYS A 213 17.64 -13.69 -13.86
C LYS A 213 19.06 -13.49 -13.32
N THR A 214 20.05 -13.97 -14.05
CA THR A 214 21.46 -14.00 -13.59
C THR A 214 22.34 -12.95 -14.22
N GLY A 215 21.93 -12.39 -15.39
CA GLY A 215 22.74 -11.45 -16.16
C GLY A 215 22.91 -10.09 -15.47
N ASP A 216 24.02 -9.46 -15.76
CA ASP A 216 24.30 -8.06 -15.45
C ASP A 216 23.91 -7.13 -16.61
N ALA A 217 24.29 -5.86 -16.54
CA ALA A 217 24.01 -4.88 -17.58
C ALA A 217 24.54 -5.27 -18.97
N SER A 218 25.58 -6.11 -19.07
CA SER A 218 26.13 -6.56 -20.35
C SER A 218 25.19 -7.52 -21.12
N ALA A 219 24.31 -8.22 -20.39
CA ALA A 219 23.33 -9.13 -20.99
C ALA A 219 22.19 -8.40 -21.73
N ILE A 220 21.94 -7.11 -21.42
CA ILE A 220 20.79 -6.36 -21.94
C ILE A 220 20.80 -6.29 -23.46
N SER A 221 21.96 -6.12 -24.09
CA SER A 221 22.08 -6.04 -25.55
C SER A 221 21.65 -7.36 -26.24
N GLU A 222 22.00 -8.50 -25.69
CA GLU A 222 21.56 -9.82 -26.18
C GLU A 222 20.06 -10.05 -25.99
N LEU A 223 19.52 -9.61 -24.84
CA LEU A 223 18.08 -9.67 -24.56
C LEU A 223 17.27 -8.79 -25.51
N VAL A 224 17.74 -7.57 -25.82
CA VAL A 224 17.11 -6.68 -26.80
C VAL A 224 17.15 -7.28 -28.19
N ALA A 225 18.30 -7.84 -28.61
CA ALA A 225 18.40 -8.53 -29.91
C ALA A 225 17.45 -9.73 -30.01
N ALA A 226 17.21 -10.45 -28.91
CA ALA A 226 16.32 -11.58 -28.88
C ALA A 226 14.82 -11.23 -29.01
N LEU A 227 14.43 -9.95 -28.85
CA LEU A 227 13.05 -9.51 -29.11
C LEU A 227 12.61 -9.71 -30.58
N THR A 228 13.54 -9.80 -31.51
CA THR A 228 13.29 -10.04 -32.92
C THR A 228 13.71 -11.43 -33.40
N ASP A 229 13.94 -12.35 -32.44
CA ASP A 229 14.32 -13.74 -32.77
C ASP A 229 13.28 -14.41 -33.68
N SER A 230 13.72 -15.35 -34.52
CA SER A 230 12.86 -16.13 -35.38
C SER A 230 11.84 -16.98 -34.62
N MET A 231 12.19 -17.47 -33.43
CA MET A 231 11.35 -18.30 -32.59
C MET A 231 10.49 -17.46 -31.63
N ARG A 232 9.18 -17.69 -31.66
CA ARG A 232 8.22 -16.97 -30.83
C ARG A 232 8.51 -17.11 -29.33
N ASN A 233 8.79 -18.34 -28.88
CA ASN A 233 9.08 -18.62 -27.47
C ASN A 233 10.34 -17.91 -26.96
N VAL A 234 11.32 -17.66 -27.84
CA VAL A 234 12.52 -16.88 -27.50
C VAL A 234 12.19 -15.40 -27.37
N ARG A 235 11.38 -14.86 -28.28
CA ARG A 235 10.94 -13.45 -28.20
C ARG A 235 10.13 -13.17 -26.92
N GLU A 236 9.23 -14.10 -26.55
CA GLU A 236 8.42 -13.99 -25.32
C GLU A 236 9.33 -14.06 -24.07
N ALA A 237 10.27 -15.00 -24.06
CA ALA A 237 11.27 -15.11 -23.00
C ALA A 237 12.11 -13.81 -22.88
N ALA A 238 12.51 -13.23 -24.01
CA ALA A 238 13.27 -11.98 -24.04
C ALA A 238 12.50 -10.80 -23.44
N ALA A 239 11.19 -10.69 -23.75
CA ALA A 239 10.35 -9.65 -23.18
C ALA A 239 10.23 -9.80 -21.65
N LEU A 240 10.02 -11.01 -21.15
CA LEU A 240 9.97 -11.31 -19.71
C LEU A 240 11.32 -11.06 -19.04
N ALA A 241 12.42 -11.50 -19.67
CA ALA A 241 13.79 -11.31 -19.16
C ALA A 241 14.16 -9.82 -19.06
N LEU A 242 13.79 -9.00 -20.06
CA LEU A 242 13.98 -7.55 -20.01
C LEU A 242 13.17 -6.88 -18.91
N ALA A 243 11.94 -7.31 -18.69
CA ALA A 243 11.14 -6.81 -17.61
C ALA A 243 11.76 -7.15 -16.23
N GLU A 244 12.34 -8.33 -16.08
CA GLU A 244 12.99 -8.77 -14.84
C GLU A 244 14.33 -8.05 -14.61
N ILE A 245 15.20 -7.99 -15.59
CA ILE A 245 16.51 -7.31 -15.46
C ILE A 245 16.35 -5.80 -15.28
N SER A 246 15.24 -5.22 -15.75
CA SER A 246 14.95 -3.80 -15.55
C SER A 246 14.73 -3.43 -14.08
N GLY A 247 14.36 -4.37 -13.23
CA GLY A 247 14.29 -4.15 -11.78
C GLY A 247 15.67 -3.84 -11.16
N ARG A 248 16.74 -4.34 -11.78
CA ARG A 248 18.13 -4.15 -11.34
C ARG A 248 18.86 -3.04 -12.12
N HIS A 249 18.55 -2.89 -13.40
CA HIS A 249 19.25 -2.00 -14.33
C HIS A 249 18.29 -1.16 -15.20
N PRO A 250 17.38 -0.34 -14.62
CA PRO A 250 16.33 0.34 -15.38
C PRO A 250 16.88 1.30 -16.44
N GLU A 251 17.87 2.10 -16.11
CA GLU A 251 18.42 3.11 -17.03
C GLU A 251 19.20 2.49 -18.20
N GLN A 252 19.87 1.36 -17.97
CA GLN A 252 20.59 0.65 -19.03
C GLN A 252 19.59 0.00 -20.00
N VAL A 253 18.51 -0.60 -19.50
CA VAL A 253 17.45 -1.17 -20.36
C VAL A 253 16.82 -0.09 -21.22
N LYS A 254 16.42 1.04 -20.64
CA LYS A 254 15.87 2.19 -21.38
C LYS A 254 16.83 2.67 -22.48
N ARG A 255 18.11 2.85 -22.15
CA ARG A 255 19.13 3.33 -23.09
C ARG A 255 19.31 2.37 -24.27
N GLN A 256 19.36 1.06 -24.01
CA GLN A 256 19.54 0.06 -25.06
C GLN A 256 18.30 -0.03 -25.97
N LEU A 257 17.09 0.02 -25.40
CA LEU A 257 15.84 0.03 -26.17
C LEU A 257 15.69 1.32 -26.98
N ALA A 258 16.04 2.48 -26.44
CA ALA A 258 16.02 3.74 -27.18
C ALA A 258 16.99 3.76 -28.38
N GLY A 259 18.10 3.02 -28.30
CA GLY A 259 19.12 2.91 -29.35
C GLY A 259 18.86 1.83 -30.39
N CYS A 260 17.84 0.96 -30.24
CA CYS A 260 17.56 -0.10 -31.19
C CYS A 260 16.62 0.35 -32.32
N GLU A 261 16.50 -0.47 -33.39
CA GLU A 261 15.54 -0.23 -34.48
C GLU A 261 14.10 -0.36 -33.93
N LYS A 262 13.43 0.77 -33.70
CA LYS A 262 12.12 0.85 -33.06
C LYS A 262 11.00 0.11 -33.81
N GLY A 263 11.00 0.17 -35.15
CA GLY A 263 9.94 -0.42 -35.98
C GLY A 263 9.77 -1.92 -35.80
N PRO A 264 10.78 -2.75 -36.12
CA PRO A 264 10.67 -4.20 -36.02
C PRO A 264 10.35 -4.69 -34.59
N VAL A 265 11.03 -4.14 -33.59
CA VAL A 265 10.80 -4.49 -32.16
C VAL A 265 9.40 -4.08 -31.73
N GLY A 266 8.99 -2.85 -32.06
CA GLY A 266 7.66 -2.32 -31.70
C GLY A 266 6.53 -3.16 -32.29
N VAL A 267 6.60 -3.53 -33.56
CA VAL A 267 5.59 -4.39 -34.21
C VAL A 267 5.46 -5.73 -33.53
N VAL A 268 6.59 -6.41 -33.24
CA VAL A 268 6.58 -7.72 -32.57
C VAL A 268 6.00 -7.63 -31.18
N VAL A 269 6.48 -6.68 -30.38
CA VAL A 269 6.07 -6.56 -28.97
C VAL A 269 4.61 -6.11 -28.87
N THR A 270 4.10 -5.30 -29.79
CA THR A 270 2.68 -4.88 -29.84
C THR A 270 1.74 -6.09 -29.99
N THR A 271 2.15 -7.16 -30.71
CA THR A 271 1.33 -8.37 -30.82
C THR A 271 1.08 -9.09 -29.50
N TYR A 272 1.88 -8.83 -28.47
CA TYR A 272 1.71 -9.45 -27.16
C TYR A 272 0.71 -8.70 -26.26
N LEU A 273 0.26 -7.51 -26.66
CA LEU A 273 -0.76 -6.76 -25.92
C LEU A 273 -2.12 -7.46 -25.94
N ASP A 274 -2.40 -8.24 -26.98
CA ASP A 274 -3.64 -9.00 -27.14
C ASP A 274 -3.58 -10.41 -26.51
N ASN A 275 -2.45 -10.75 -25.83
CA ASN A 275 -2.30 -12.06 -25.20
C ASN A 275 -3.07 -12.10 -23.87
N GLU A 276 -4.22 -12.79 -23.86
CA GLU A 276 -5.06 -12.95 -22.67
C GLU A 276 -4.54 -13.99 -21.70
N ASP A 277 -3.76 -14.97 -22.16
CA ASP A 277 -3.30 -16.11 -21.36
C ASP A 277 -2.07 -15.78 -20.48
N ASN A 278 -1.31 -14.72 -20.81
CA ASN A 278 -0.07 -14.37 -20.11
C ASN A 278 -0.02 -12.89 -19.68
N ALA A 279 -0.58 -12.61 -18.50
CA ALA A 279 -0.60 -11.26 -17.93
C ALA A 279 0.81 -10.68 -17.70
N SER A 280 1.80 -11.52 -17.35
CA SER A 280 3.17 -11.07 -17.15
C SER A 280 3.82 -10.62 -18.45
N LEU A 281 3.59 -11.34 -19.56
CA LEU A 281 4.07 -10.95 -20.89
C LEU A 281 3.41 -9.65 -21.36
N LYS A 282 2.11 -9.50 -21.14
CA LYS A 282 1.38 -8.27 -21.45
C LYS A 282 1.98 -7.06 -20.72
N ARG A 283 2.20 -7.15 -19.42
CA ARG A 283 2.84 -6.08 -18.62
C ARG A 283 4.28 -5.78 -19.07
N ALA A 284 5.07 -6.83 -19.32
CA ALA A 284 6.42 -6.67 -19.88
C ALA A 284 6.40 -5.90 -21.20
N SER A 285 5.47 -6.23 -22.08
CA SER A 285 5.31 -5.59 -23.38
C SER A 285 4.91 -4.12 -23.28
N ILE A 286 3.98 -3.77 -22.37
CA ILE A 286 3.61 -2.38 -22.10
C ILE A 286 4.85 -1.55 -21.72
N ARG A 287 5.67 -2.07 -20.78
CA ARG A 287 6.90 -1.39 -20.34
C ARG A 287 7.91 -1.22 -21.47
N ILE A 288 8.16 -2.31 -22.23
CA ILE A 288 9.11 -2.28 -23.35
C ILE A 288 8.69 -1.27 -24.40
N LEU A 289 7.41 -1.24 -24.78
CA LEU A 289 6.88 -0.27 -25.74
C LEU A 289 7.03 1.18 -25.26
N GLY A 290 6.82 1.41 -23.97
CA GLY A 290 7.05 2.70 -23.34
C GLY A 290 8.52 3.14 -23.39
N TRP A 291 9.44 2.25 -23.04
CA TRP A 291 10.89 2.55 -23.08
C TRP A 291 11.47 2.62 -24.49
N LEU A 292 10.87 1.89 -25.44
CA LEU A 292 11.21 1.94 -26.84
C LEU A 292 10.81 3.28 -27.49
N GLY A 293 9.84 3.99 -26.91
CA GLY A 293 9.24 5.17 -27.53
C GLY A 293 8.49 4.83 -28.81
N ALA A 294 7.79 3.67 -28.85
CA ALA A 294 7.14 3.14 -30.02
C ALA A 294 5.87 3.93 -30.38
N ALA A 295 5.96 4.83 -31.38
CA ALA A 295 4.86 5.69 -31.79
C ALA A 295 3.59 4.91 -32.18
N ASP A 296 3.73 3.81 -32.90
CA ASP A 296 2.62 2.98 -33.39
C ASP A 296 1.92 2.22 -32.26
N ALA A 297 2.52 2.16 -31.06
CA ALA A 297 1.93 1.50 -29.90
C ALA A 297 0.94 2.39 -29.13
N VAL A 298 0.86 3.70 -29.39
CA VAL A 298 0.00 4.63 -28.62
C VAL A 298 -1.45 4.19 -28.63
N VAL A 299 -2.03 3.95 -29.80
CA VAL A 299 -3.44 3.52 -29.94
C VAL A 299 -3.69 2.13 -29.35
N PRO A 300 -2.86 1.10 -29.62
CA PRO A 300 -2.96 -0.19 -28.94
C PRO A 300 -2.90 -0.09 -27.40
N LEU A 301 -1.99 0.71 -26.85
CA LEU A 301 -1.90 0.93 -25.40
C LEU A 301 -3.15 1.61 -24.83
N LEU A 302 -3.70 2.62 -25.52
CA LEU A 302 -4.93 3.30 -25.12
C LEU A 302 -6.15 2.37 -25.09
N ARG A 303 -6.17 1.29 -25.87
CA ARG A 303 -7.25 0.28 -25.81
C ARG A 303 -7.25 -0.48 -24.48
N LEU A 304 -6.09 -0.65 -23.86
CA LEU A 304 -5.93 -1.35 -22.60
C LEU A 304 -6.33 -0.53 -21.36
N ILE A 305 -6.60 0.78 -21.52
CA ILE A 305 -6.93 1.66 -20.39
C ILE A 305 -8.22 1.28 -19.65
N LYS A 306 -9.05 0.43 -20.24
CA LYS A 306 -10.27 -0.11 -19.64
C LYS A 306 -9.97 -1.16 -18.56
N ASP A 307 -8.79 -1.76 -18.59
CA ASP A 307 -8.34 -2.73 -17.61
C ASP A 307 -7.65 -1.98 -16.47
N GLU A 308 -8.36 -1.85 -15.34
CA GLU A 308 -7.88 -1.14 -14.14
C GLU A 308 -6.54 -1.71 -13.65
N SER A 309 -6.30 -3.02 -13.82
CA SER A 309 -5.06 -3.68 -13.37
C SER A 309 -3.82 -3.29 -14.18
N LEU A 310 -4.00 -2.70 -15.37
CA LEU A 310 -2.93 -2.28 -16.28
C LEU A 310 -2.82 -0.76 -16.43
N GLN A 311 -3.74 -0.02 -15.86
CA GLN A 311 -3.89 1.43 -16.08
C GLN A 311 -2.61 2.21 -15.76
N GLN A 312 -1.98 1.91 -14.62
CA GLN A 312 -0.75 2.62 -14.22
C GLN A 312 0.42 2.35 -15.18
N GLU A 313 0.61 1.09 -15.58
CA GLU A 313 1.66 0.71 -16.52
C GLU A 313 1.43 1.33 -17.90
N VAL A 314 0.18 1.36 -18.37
CA VAL A 314 -0.18 1.99 -19.66
C VAL A 314 0.08 3.49 -19.62
N LEU A 315 -0.34 4.20 -18.57
CA LEU A 315 -0.07 5.62 -18.40
C LEU A 315 1.42 5.92 -18.40
N ALA A 316 2.20 5.17 -17.62
CA ALA A 316 3.64 5.34 -17.57
C ALA A 316 4.31 5.09 -18.93
N ALA A 317 3.85 4.10 -19.68
CA ALA A 317 4.35 3.82 -21.04
C ALA A 317 4.03 4.96 -22.00
N LEU A 318 2.81 5.48 -21.97
CA LEU A 318 2.39 6.60 -22.83
C LEU A 318 3.14 7.90 -22.51
N VAL A 319 3.39 8.18 -21.23
CA VAL A 319 4.20 9.32 -20.79
C VAL A 319 5.63 9.20 -21.32
N ASN A 320 6.25 8.00 -21.21
CA ASN A 320 7.59 7.76 -21.76
C ASN A 320 7.62 7.96 -23.28
N ILE A 321 6.62 7.42 -24.03
CA ILE A 321 6.51 7.63 -25.49
C ILE A 321 6.39 9.12 -25.81
N GLY A 322 5.55 9.83 -25.05
CA GLY A 322 5.31 11.24 -25.25
C GLY A 322 6.50 12.13 -24.93
N ALA A 323 7.29 11.78 -23.90
CA ALA A 323 8.51 12.50 -23.54
C ALA A 323 9.56 12.45 -24.68
N ASP A 324 9.66 11.30 -25.37
CA ASP A 324 10.57 11.11 -26.51
C ASP A 324 10.01 11.63 -27.83
N ASN A 325 8.69 11.49 -28.03
CA ASN A 325 8.01 11.82 -29.27
C ASN A 325 6.57 12.33 -29.01
N PRO A 326 6.40 13.60 -28.63
CA PRO A 326 5.07 14.19 -28.42
C PRO A 326 4.16 14.09 -29.66
N GLY A 327 4.77 14.16 -30.87
CA GLY A 327 4.04 14.06 -32.13
C GLY A 327 3.24 12.76 -32.31
N ALA A 328 3.70 11.65 -31.72
CA ALA A 328 2.96 10.39 -31.73
C ALA A 328 1.64 10.48 -30.95
N LEU A 329 1.65 11.16 -29.82
CA LEU A 329 0.44 11.41 -29.03
C LEU A 329 -0.53 12.33 -29.78
N LEU A 330 -0.02 13.42 -30.34
CA LEU A 330 -0.83 14.39 -31.12
C LEU A 330 -1.51 13.73 -32.33
N ALA A 331 -0.78 12.91 -33.09
CA ALA A 331 -1.31 12.16 -34.21
C ALA A 331 -2.40 11.14 -33.84
N SER A 332 -2.37 10.67 -32.57
CA SER A 332 -3.35 9.69 -32.09
C SER A 332 -4.68 10.33 -31.65
N TRP A 333 -4.74 11.63 -31.44
CA TRP A 333 -5.95 12.32 -30.95
C TRP A 333 -7.20 12.10 -31.83
N PRO A 334 -7.15 12.21 -33.17
CA PRO A 334 -8.32 11.96 -34.01
C PRO A 334 -8.72 10.47 -34.10
N LEU A 335 -7.85 9.56 -33.67
CA LEU A 335 -8.06 8.10 -33.79
C LEU A 335 -8.76 7.51 -32.57
N VAL A 336 -8.93 8.29 -31.51
CA VAL A 336 -9.47 7.83 -30.22
C VAL A 336 -10.66 8.67 -29.76
N ALA A 337 -11.51 8.10 -28.88
CA ALA A 337 -12.71 8.75 -28.36
C ALA A 337 -12.97 8.31 -26.91
N GLY A 338 -13.88 9.01 -26.21
CA GLY A 338 -14.31 8.69 -24.85
C GLY A 338 -13.12 8.58 -23.88
N ASN A 339 -13.11 7.56 -23.04
CA ASN A 339 -12.07 7.35 -22.03
C ASN A 339 -10.63 7.32 -22.59
N GLN A 340 -10.43 6.82 -23.81
CA GLN A 340 -9.11 6.82 -24.46
C GLN A 340 -8.62 8.24 -24.77
N ARG A 341 -9.53 9.13 -25.22
CA ARG A 341 -9.21 10.54 -25.47
C ARG A 341 -8.96 11.30 -24.16
N ALA A 342 -9.75 11.01 -23.12
CA ALA A 342 -9.52 11.58 -21.80
C ALA A 342 -8.15 11.18 -21.24
N CYS A 343 -7.77 9.91 -21.37
CA CYS A 343 -6.44 9.42 -21.02
C CYS A 343 -5.34 10.12 -21.81
N LEU A 344 -5.53 10.28 -23.12
CA LEU A 344 -4.56 10.96 -23.99
C LEU A 344 -4.40 12.44 -23.60
N ALA A 345 -5.50 13.14 -23.24
CA ALA A 345 -5.45 14.50 -22.72
C ALA A 345 -4.60 14.57 -21.43
N TYR A 346 -4.82 13.66 -20.49
CA TYR A 346 -4.04 13.56 -19.26
C TYR A 346 -2.53 13.40 -19.57
N VAL A 347 -2.18 12.43 -20.44
CA VAL A 347 -0.78 12.17 -20.82
C VAL A 347 -0.13 13.38 -21.48
N LEU A 348 -0.84 14.09 -22.36
CA LEU A 348 -0.35 15.33 -22.97
C LEU A 348 -0.05 16.41 -21.92
N GLY A 349 -0.83 16.48 -20.86
CA GLY A 349 -0.57 17.33 -19.70
C GLY A 349 0.69 16.94 -18.93
N GLU A 350 0.86 15.65 -18.66
CA GLU A 350 2.04 15.13 -17.93
C GLU A 350 3.36 15.33 -18.71
N VAL A 351 3.30 15.26 -20.04
CA VAL A 351 4.44 15.55 -20.92
C VAL A 351 4.72 17.04 -21.09
N CYS A 352 3.80 17.91 -20.65
CA CYS A 352 3.88 19.37 -20.83
C CYS A 352 4.08 19.80 -22.30
N CYS A 353 3.37 19.15 -23.22
CA CYS A 353 3.49 19.39 -24.66
C CYS A 353 2.76 20.66 -25.08
N LEU A 354 3.49 21.74 -25.40
CA LEU A 354 2.90 23.01 -25.85
C LEU A 354 2.13 22.89 -27.17
N GLU A 355 2.54 22.01 -28.07
CA GLU A 355 1.88 21.77 -29.35
C GLU A 355 0.49 21.14 -29.18
N SER A 356 0.20 20.58 -27.97
CA SER A 356 -1.11 20.01 -27.65
C SER A 356 -2.21 21.04 -27.39
N LEU A 357 -1.87 22.33 -27.17
CA LEU A 357 -2.83 23.37 -26.79
C LEU A 357 -4.08 23.45 -27.70
N PRO A 358 -3.98 23.39 -29.05
CA PRO A 358 -5.18 23.42 -29.89
C PRO A 358 -6.09 22.18 -29.70
N LEU A 359 -5.50 21.01 -29.46
CA LEU A 359 -6.24 19.74 -29.23
C LEU A 359 -6.89 19.76 -27.84
N LEU A 360 -6.19 20.20 -26.81
CA LEU A 360 -6.72 20.35 -25.48
C LEU A 360 -7.83 21.40 -25.41
N GLN A 361 -7.70 22.52 -26.16
CA GLN A 361 -8.78 23.50 -26.32
C GLN A 361 -10.01 22.90 -27.02
N GLN A 362 -9.80 22.02 -28.02
CA GLN A 362 -10.89 21.26 -28.61
C GLN A 362 -11.52 20.32 -27.56
N GLY A 363 -10.72 19.66 -26.73
CA GLY A 363 -11.17 18.79 -25.66
C GLY A 363 -12.03 19.50 -24.61
N LEU A 364 -11.78 20.79 -24.30
CA LEU A 364 -12.65 21.60 -23.43
C LEU A 364 -14.06 21.79 -23.95
N ARG A 365 -14.28 21.57 -25.24
CA ARG A 365 -15.58 21.72 -25.93
C ARG A 365 -16.24 20.38 -26.23
N ASP A 366 -15.69 19.29 -25.72
CA ASP A 366 -16.25 17.94 -25.93
C ASP A 366 -17.55 17.79 -25.11
N VAL A 367 -18.42 16.88 -25.57
CA VAL A 367 -19.67 16.56 -24.87
C VAL A 367 -19.44 15.64 -23.66
N ASP A 368 -18.30 14.95 -23.61
CA ASP A 368 -17.92 14.04 -22.53
C ASP A 368 -17.23 14.81 -21.40
N PRO A 369 -17.85 14.93 -20.21
CA PRO A 369 -17.28 15.65 -19.08
C PRO A 369 -15.88 15.13 -18.66
N GLN A 370 -15.58 13.86 -18.90
CA GLN A 370 -14.29 13.26 -18.58
C GLN A 370 -13.18 13.80 -19.50
N ILE A 371 -13.48 13.97 -20.79
CA ILE A 371 -12.52 14.58 -21.73
C ILE A 371 -12.29 16.05 -21.36
N VAL A 372 -13.37 16.77 -21.03
CA VAL A 372 -13.28 18.18 -20.59
C VAL A 372 -12.43 18.33 -19.36
N SER A 373 -12.67 17.50 -18.33
CA SER A 373 -11.93 17.54 -17.06
C SER A 373 -10.44 17.26 -17.28
N MET A 374 -10.10 16.21 -18.04
CA MET A 374 -8.69 15.85 -18.31
C MET A 374 -8.00 16.91 -19.20
N SER A 375 -8.73 17.53 -20.12
CA SER A 375 -8.20 18.64 -20.93
C SER A 375 -7.93 19.87 -20.09
N ALA A 376 -8.83 20.22 -19.15
CA ALA A 376 -8.63 21.32 -18.22
C ALA A 376 -7.41 21.07 -17.32
N TYR A 377 -7.30 19.87 -16.74
CA TYR A 377 -6.13 19.45 -15.97
C TYR A 377 -4.83 19.61 -16.76
N ALA A 378 -4.81 19.08 -17.99
CA ALA A 378 -3.66 19.15 -18.88
C ALA A 378 -3.25 20.61 -19.20
N LEU A 379 -4.21 21.50 -19.44
CA LEU A 379 -3.94 22.91 -19.70
C LEU A 379 -3.32 23.62 -18.51
N GLY A 380 -3.73 23.26 -17.28
CA GLY A 380 -3.10 23.75 -16.05
C GLY A 380 -1.64 23.33 -15.90
N LYS A 381 -1.30 22.13 -16.39
CA LYS A 381 0.09 21.60 -16.40
C LYS A 381 0.94 22.20 -17.51
N VAL A 382 0.41 22.29 -18.73
CA VAL A 382 1.13 22.80 -19.89
C VAL A 382 1.49 24.29 -19.74
N GLY A 383 0.70 25.09 -19.01
CA GLY A 383 1.07 26.44 -18.63
C GLY A 383 0.91 27.46 -19.75
N ALA A 384 -0.32 27.81 -20.15
CA ALA A 384 -0.55 28.83 -21.18
C ALA A 384 -1.65 29.84 -20.78
N ALA A 385 -1.27 31.08 -20.44
CA ALA A 385 -2.19 32.12 -20.01
C ALA A 385 -3.36 32.41 -20.98
N ARG A 386 -3.13 32.21 -22.29
CA ARG A 386 -4.19 32.36 -23.32
C ARG A 386 -5.37 31.40 -23.15
N MET A 387 -5.23 30.32 -22.34
CA MET A 387 -6.31 29.39 -22.07
C MET A 387 -7.20 29.77 -20.87
N LEU A 388 -6.84 30.80 -20.13
CA LEU A 388 -7.60 31.27 -18.97
C LEU A 388 -9.08 31.51 -19.27
N PRO A 389 -9.46 32.21 -20.37
CA PRO A 389 -10.88 32.42 -20.68
C PRO A 389 -11.67 31.12 -20.92
N ASP A 390 -11.09 30.14 -21.60
CA ASP A 390 -11.75 28.84 -21.86
C ASP A 390 -11.91 28.05 -20.54
N LEU A 391 -10.93 28.09 -19.63
CA LEU A 391 -11.00 27.45 -18.31
C LEU A 391 -12.02 28.14 -17.41
N VAL A 392 -12.11 29.49 -17.43
CA VAL A 392 -13.15 30.24 -16.73
C VAL A 392 -14.55 29.85 -17.22
N ALA A 393 -14.73 29.62 -18.53
CA ALA A 393 -15.98 29.11 -19.06
C ALA A 393 -16.35 27.72 -18.55
N CYS A 394 -15.36 26.83 -18.31
CA CYS A 394 -15.59 25.51 -17.71
C CYS A 394 -16.16 25.54 -16.30
N LEU A 395 -15.98 26.63 -15.54
CA LEU A 395 -16.59 26.79 -14.22
C LEU A 395 -18.13 26.91 -14.28
N GLN A 396 -18.70 27.14 -15.48
CA GLN A 396 -20.15 27.17 -15.69
C GLN A 396 -20.75 25.82 -16.05
N SER A 397 -19.92 24.76 -16.10
CA SER A 397 -20.38 23.40 -16.38
C SER A 397 -21.29 22.87 -15.25
N ASP A 398 -22.28 22.05 -15.60
CA ASP A 398 -23.11 21.34 -14.63
C ASP A 398 -22.38 20.15 -13.99
N ALA A 399 -21.26 19.72 -14.54
CA ALA A 399 -20.46 18.61 -14.04
C ALA A 399 -19.43 19.08 -13.00
N ASN A 400 -19.56 18.67 -11.76
CA ASN A 400 -18.65 19.01 -10.66
C ASN A 400 -17.18 18.68 -10.99
N THR A 401 -16.94 17.52 -11.65
CA THR A 401 -15.60 17.09 -12.04
C THR A 401 -14.92 18.06 -13.00
N VAL A 402 -15.70 18.71 -13.88
CA VAL A 402 -15.19 19.74 -14.81
C VAL A 402 -14.87 21.02 -14.03
N GLN A 403 -15.75 21.44 -13.12
CA GLN A 403 -15.53 22.62 -12.28
C GLN A 403 -14.27 22.48 -11.42
N GLU A 404 -14.11 21.31 -10.77
CA GLU A 404 -12.92 21.02 -9.95
C GLU A 404 -11.63 21.03 -10.79
N ALA A 405 -11.63 20.38 -11.95
CA ALA A 405 -10.47 20.37 -12.85
C ALA A 405 -10.12 21.77 -13.36
N ALA A 406 -11.13 22.57 -13.72
CA ALA A 406 -10.94 23.96 -14.14
C ALA A 406 -10.40 24.84 -13.00
N LEU A 407 -10.91 24.68 -11.76
CA LEU A 407 -10.39 25.36 -10.58
C LEU A 407 -8.90 25.06 -10.35
N GLN A 408 -8.53 23.79 -10.37
CA GLN A 408 -7.14 23.39 -10.17
C GLN A 408 -6.23 23.92 -11.29
N ALA A 409 -6.71 23.91 -12.53
CA ALA A 409 -5.99 24.47 -13.65
C ALA A 409 -5.80 25.99 -13.52
N LEU A 410 -6.84 26.72 -13.12
CA LEU A 410 -6.78 28.17 -12.89
C LEU A 410 -5.85 28.54 -11.74
N ILE A 411 -5.83 27.76 -10.65
CA ILE A 411 -4.89 27.94 -9.54
C ILE A 411 -3.45 27.70 -10.03
N SER A 412 -3.20 26.61 -10.77
CA SER A 412 -1.88 26.31 -11.32
C SER A 412 -1.36 27.40 -12.25
N LEU A 413 -2.23 27.90 -13.13
CA LEU A 413 -1.90 29.02 -14.01
C LEU A 413 -1.77 30.34 -13.24
N GLY A 414 -2.54 30.52 -12.18
CA GLY A 414 -2.47 31.69 -11.31
C GLY A 414 -1.12 31.87 -10.65
N HIS A 415 -0.47 30.79 -10.24
CA HIS A 415 0.91 30.86 -9.72
C HIS A 415 1.95 31.24 -10.78
N GLN A 416 1.68 30.95 -12.06
CA GLN A 416 2.58 31.29 -13.16
C GLN A 416 2.27 32.66 -13.77
N PHE A 417 1.00 33.04 -13.85
CA PHE A 417 0.48 34.22 -14.52
C PHE A 417 -0.54 34.94 -13.64
N PRO A 418 -0.15 35.49 -12.47
CA PRO A 418 -1.10 36.05 -11.49
C PRO A 418 -1.93 37.21 -12.05
N GLY A 419 -1.33 38.16 -12.76
CA GLY A 419 -2.02 39.31 -13.31
C GLY A 419 -3.06 38.95 -14.39
N GLU A 420 -2.72 38.06 -15.30
CA GLU A 420 -3.64 37.56 -16.34
C GLU A 420 -4.79 36.77 -15.73
N THR A 421 -4.49 35.95 -14.70
CA THR A 421 -5.51 35.15 -14.00
C THR A 421 -6.47 36.07 -13.24
N LEU A 422 -5.97 37.08 -12.54
CA LEU A 422 -6.81 38.09 -11.90
C LEU A 422 -7.72 38.76 -12.92
N ALA A 423 -7.17 39.24 -14.05
CA ALA A 423 -7.95 39.90 -15.10
C ALA A 423 -9.07 38.97 -15.67
N ALA A 424 -8.79 37.71 -15.85
CA ALA A 424 -9.78 36.72 -16.32
C ALA A 424 -10.92 36.49 -15.31
N LEU A 425 -10.65 36.58 -14.00
CA LEU A 425 -11.60 36.31 -12.93
C LEU A 425 -12.43 37.52 -12.48
N LEU A 426 -12.01 38.75 -12.81
CA LEU A 426 -12.73 39.95 -12.40
C LEU A 426 -14.21 39.96 -12.82
N SER A 427 -14.53 39.46 -13.99
CA SER A 427 -15.92 39.35 -14.46
C SER A 427 -16.76 38.36 -13.64
N LEU A 428 -16.13 37.33 -13.05
CA LEU A 428 -16.80 36.37 -12.21
C LEU A 428 -17.14 36.96 -10.83
N LEU A 429 -16.36 37.85 -10.27
CA LEU A 429 -16.65 38.51 -8.98
C LEU A 429 -17.95 39.30 -8.98
N THR A 430 -18.45 39.73 -10.16
CA THR A 430 -19.72 40.41 -10.33
C THR A 430 -20.81 39.56 -10.94
N HIS A 431 -20.59 38.25 -11.05
CA HIS A 431 -21.56 37.36 -11.67
C HIS A 431 -22.83 37.24 -10.83
N LYS A 432 -23.99 37.04 -11.48
CA LYS A 432 -25.30 36.94 -10.82
C LYS A 432 -25.41 35.77 -9.83
N HIS A 433 -24.75 34.63 -10.12
CA HIS A 433 -24.77 33.43 -9.27
C HIS A 433 -23.62 33.47 -8.26
N SER A 434 -23.93 33.23 -6.97
CA SER A 434 -22.95 33.23 -5.87
C SER A 434 -21.86 32.17 -6.05
N MET A 435 -22.21 31.01 -6.61
CA MET A 435 -21.25 29.95 -6.88
C MET A 435 -20.11 30.38 -7.82
N GLN A 436 -20.43 31.16 -8.85
CA GLN A 436 -19.42 31.69 -9.78
C GLN A 436 -18.50 32.72 -9.10
N ARG A 437 -19.06 33.59 -8.25
CA ARG A 437 -18.28 34.50 -7.43
C ARG A 437 -17.41 33.75 -6.41
N MET A 438 -17.92 32.65 -5.83
CA MET A 438 -17.17 31.78 -4.95
C MET A 438 -15.96 31.15 -5.66
N PHE A 439 -16.12 30.68 -6.91
CA PHE A 439 -14.99 30.17 -7.68
C PHE A 439 -13.90 31.23 -7.90
N ALA A 440 -14.29 32.48 -8.21
CA ALA A 440 -13.33 33.56 -8.32
C ALA A 440 -12.56 33.76 -7.01
N VAL A 441 -13.26 33.87 -5.88
CA VAL A 441 -12.64 33.99 -4.55
C VAL A 441 -11.71 32.79 -4.27
N THR A 442 -12.13 31.59 -4.62
CA THR A 442 -11.35 30.38 -4.40
C THR A 442 -10.02 30.37 -5.16
N VAL A 443 -9.99 30.85 -6.39
CA VAL A 443 -8.74 30.96 -7.15
C VAL A 443 -7.91 32.15 -6.65
N LEU A 444 -8.53 33.32 -6.48
CA LEU A 444 -7.83 34.54 -6.09
C LEU A 444 -7.13 34.45 -4.74
N LYS A 445 -7.68 33.68 -3.80
CA LYS A 445 -7.03 33.45 -2.49
C LYS A 445 -5.69 32.73 -2.59
N GLU A 446 -5.45 31.95 -3.67
CA GLU A 446 -4.20 31.23 -3.90
C GLU A 446 -3.17 32.06 -4.68
N LEU A 447 -3.58 33.23 -5.22
CA LEU A 447 -2.66 34.15 -5.88
C LEU A 447 -1.89 34.97 -4.83
N ASP A 448 -0.57 34.94 -4.90
CA ASP A 448 0.28 35.80 -4.07
C ASP A 448 0.50 37.16 -4.77
N ASP A 449 -0.61 37.92 -4.97
CA ASP A 449 -0.63 39.17 -5.69
C ASP A 449 -1.42 40.23 -4.88
N PRO A 450 -0.82 41.40 -4.58
CA PRO A 450 -1.52 42.50 -3.88
C PRO A 450 -2.81 42.96 -4.56
N ALA A 451 -2.87 42.94 -5.90
CA ALA A 451 -4.07 43.29 -6.63
C ALA A 451 -5.22 42.28 -6.45
N ALA A 452 -4.88 40.98 -6.26
CA ALA A 452 -5.87 39.97 -5.91
C ALA A 452 -6.48 40.26 -4.50
N LEU A 453 -5.67 40.74 -3.57
CA LEU A 453 -6.12 41.09 -2.23
C LEU A 453 -7.07 42.28 -2.25
N GLU A 454 -6.82 43.30 -3.11
CA GLU A 454 -7.74 44.39 -3.33
C GLU A 454 -9.09 43.91 -3.88
N ALA A 455 -9.08 43.03 -4.89
CA ALA A 455 -10.30 42.44 -5.44
C ALA A 455 -11.07 41.61 -4.39
N LEU A 456 -10.39 40.85 -3.54
CA LEU A 456 -10.99 40.10 -2.44
C LEU A 456 -11.56 40.99 -1.34
N SER A 457 -10.98 42.15 -1.10
CA SER A 457 -11.52 43.12 -0.15
C SER A 457 -12.91 43.65 -0.55
N LEU A 458 -13.22 43.66 -1.85
CA LEU A 458 -14.56 43.97 -2.35
C LEU A 458 -15.52 42.80 -2.12
N ALA A 459 -15.06 41.54 -2.21
CA ALA A 459 -15.88 40.35 -2.00
C ALA A 459 -16.34 40.17 -0.53
N ILE A 460 -15.72 40.87 0.42
CA ILE A 460 -16.21 40.95 1.82
C ILE A 460 -17.61 41.58 1.91
N LYS A 461 -18.00 42.34 0.92
CA LYS A 461 -19.33 43.00 0.85
C LYS A 461 -20.29 42.31 -0.10
N ASP A 462 -20.01 41.06 -0.47
CA ASP A 462 -20.85 40.26 -1.37
C ASP A 462 -22.26 40.05 -0.80
N PRO A 463 -23.33 40.10 -1.62
CA PRO A 463 -24.67 39.80 -1.14
C PRO A 463 -24.86 38.41 -0.53
N ALA A 464 -24.04 37.41 -0.92
CA ALA A 464 -24.11 36.07 -0.40
C ALA A 464 -23.11 35.83 0.75
N ALA A 465 -23.61 35.36 1.91
CA ALA A 465 -22.79 35.16 3.11
C ALA A 465 -21.63 34.17 2.89
N GLU A 466 -21.85 33.10 2.12
CA GLU A 466 -20.82 32.12 1.77
C GLU A 466 -19.64 32.76 1.04
N VAL A 467 -19.88 33.72 0.15
CA VAL A 467 -18.82 34.43 -0.58
C VAL A 467 -18.09 35.38 0.37
N ARG A 468 -18.82 36.15 1.21
CA ARG A 468 -18.23 37.04 2.23
C ARG A 468 -17.32 36.26 3.17
N ARG A 469 -17.79 35.10 3.67
CA ARG A 469 -17.04 34.20 4.56
C ARG A 469 -15.75 33.69 3.90
N ALA A 470 -15.85 33.26 2.64
CA ALA A 470 -14.66 32.78 1.90
C ALA A 470 -13.66 33.93 1.67
N ALA A 471 -14.12 35.13 1.38
CA ALA A 471 -13.25 36.29 1.22
C ALA A 471 -12.56 36.68 2.53
N VAL A 472 -13.27 36.68 3.66
CA VAL A 472 -12.70 36.94 5.00
C VAL A 472 -11.56 35.95 5.32
N LYS A 473 -11.73 34.67 5.05
CA LYS A 473 -10.72 33.62 5.32
C LYS A 473 -9.37 33.85 4.62
N VAL A 474 -9.37 34.58 3.53
CA VAL A 474 -8.13 34.89 2.81
C VAL A 474 -7.18 35.76 3.63
N PHE A 475 -7.72 36.66 4.43
CA PHE A 475 -6.91 37.58 5.25
C PHE A 475 -6.14 36.88 6.38
N GLU A 476 -6.45 35.65 6.71
CA GLU A 476 -5.65 34.85 7.64
C GLU A 476 -4.18 34.66 7.17
N ARG A 477 -3.95 34.66 5.85
CA ARG A 477 -2.60 34.51 5.25
C ARG A 477 -1.83 35.85 5.15
N TYR A 478 -2.51 36.97 5.29
CA TYR A 478 -1.94 38.30 5.07
C TYR A 478 -1.96 39.13 6.37
N ASP A 479 -1.03 38.86 7.28
CA ASP A 479 -0.82 39.64 8.52
C ASP A 479 -0.23 41.02 8.22
N ARG A 480 -0.99 41.84 7.48
CA ARG A 480 -0.61 43.22 7.18
C ARG A 480 -1.71 44.14 7.67
N GLY A 481 -1.43 44.91 8.73
CA GLY A 481 -2.34 45.78 9.46
C GLY A 481 -3.29 46.68 8.64
N GLU A 482 -3.07 46.81 7.32
CA GLU A 482 -3.89 47.63 6.41
C GLU A 482 -5.33 47.12 6.25
N HIS A 483 -5.59 45.81 6.42
CA HIS A 483 -6.92 45.22 6.19
C HIS A 483 -7.68 44.91 7.49
N ILE A 484 -7.07 45.05 8.66
CA ILE A 484 -7.71 44.75 9.95
C ILE A 484 -8.94 45.63 10.17
N ASN A 485 -8.91 46.88 9.79
CA ASN A 485 -10.07 47.77 9.92
C ASN A 485 -11.27 47.26 9.09
N THR A 486 -11.04 46.67 7.91
CA THR A 486 -12.09 46.08 7.07
C THR A 486 -12.68 44.85 7.74
N LEU A 487 -11.83 44.01 8.35
CA LEU A 487 -12.27 42.83 9.12
C LEU A 487 -13.08 43.23 10.34
N VAL A 488 -12.64 44.25 11.10
CA VAL A 488 -13.37 44.75 12.27
C VAL A 488 -14.76 45.28 11.88
N LEU A 489 -14.89 45.96 10.72
CA LEU A 489 -16.19 46.38 10.20
C LEU A 489 -17.09 45.18 9.86
N SER A 490 -16.53 44.05 9.44
CA SER A 490 -17.28 42.83 9.13
C SER A 490 -17.78 42.08 10.39
N LEU A 491 -17.42 42.52 11.59
CA LEU A 491 -18.08 42.10 12.83
C LEU A 491 -19.53 42.58 12.95
N MET A 492 -19.96 43.51 12.11
CA MET A 492 -21.35 43.96 12.01
C MET A 492 -22.13 43.22 10.92
N ASP A 493 -21.61 42.11 10.38
CA ASP A 493 -22.29 41.33 9.36
C ASP A 493 -23.62 40.75 9.90
N GLU A 494 -24.63 40.68 9.04
CA GLU A 494 -25.94 40.10 9.39
C GLU A 494 -25.85 38.61 9.69
N ASP A 495 -24.88 37.88 9.07
CA ASP A 495 -24.68 36.47 9.20
C ASP A 495 -23.67 36.12 10.32
N ALA A 496 -24.08 35.35 11.30
CA ALA A 496 -23.24 34.98 12.46
C ALA A 496 -22.01 34.13 12.06
N GLU A 497 -22.11 33.32 11.00
CA GLU A 497 -20.97 32.50 10.51
C GLU A 497 -19.91 33.42 9.86
N VAL A 498 -20.30 34.49 9.19
CA VAL A 498 -19.36 35.52 8.70
C VAL A 498 -18.66 36.17 9.89
N ARG A 499 -19.43 36.68 10.89
CA ARG A 499 -18.86 37.28 12.08
C ARG A 499 -17.90 36.35 12.82
N ARG A 500 -18.28 35.05 12.95
CA ARG A 500 -17.42 34.02 13.56
C ARG A 500 -16.11 33.86 12.79
N THR A 501 -16.17 33.77 11.46
CA THR A 501 -14.98 33.68 10.61
C THR A 501 -14.08 34.89 10.75
N VAL A 502 -14.65 36.10 10.84
CA VAL A 502 -13.88 37.32 11.11
C VAL A 502 -13.14 37.24 12.43
N VAL A 503 -13.81 36.77 13.48
CA VAL A 503 -13.23 36.59 14.82
C VAL A 503 -12.08 35.59 14.79
N GLU A 504 -12.25 34.47 14.10
CA GLU A 504 -11.18 33.44 13.91
C GLU A 504 -9.95 34.09 13.25
N VAL A 505 -10.14 34.86 12.16
CA VAL A 505 -9.03 35.52 11.46
C VAL A 505 -8.37 36.57 12.35
N LEU A 506 -9.16 37.40 13.06
CA LEU A 506 -8.61 38.39 13.98
C LEU A 506 -7.78 37.75 15.11
N GLY A 507 -8.17 36.56 15.57
CA GLY A 507 -7.41 35.83 16.57
C GLY A 507 -5.99 35.44 16.15
N HIS A 508 -5.74 35.32 14.85
CA HIS A 508 -4.41 35.07 14.28
C HIS A 508 -3.63 36.37 13.97
N CYS A 509 -4.26 37.57 14.10
CA CYS A 509 -3.63 38.84 13.85
C CYS A 509 -3.06 39.42 15.16
N ASN A 510 -1.73 39.53 15.23
CA ASN A 510 -1.07 40.09 16.43
C ASN A 510 -1.00 41.62 16.37
N SER A 511 -2.16 42.30 16.56
CA SER A 511 -2.25 43.77 16.52
C SER A 511 -3.24 44.32 17.58
N GLU A 512 -3.10 45.60 17.94
CA GLU A 512 -4.02 46.26 18.88
C GLU A 512 -5.45 46.37 18.30
N GLN A 513 -5.57 46.62 17.00
CA GLN A 513 -6.86 46.67 16.35
C GLN A 513 -7.59 45.34 16.34
N ALA A 514 -6.85 44.23 16.18
CA ALA A 514 -7.43 42.89 16.29
C ALA A 514 -7.94 42.60 17.70
N LEU A 515 -7.20 43.04 18.73
CA LEU A 515 -7.61 42.88 20.12
C LEU A 515 -8.89 43.69 20.39
N ASP A 516 -8.99 44.94 19.88
CA ASP A 516 -10.19 45.76 20.03
C ASP A 516 -11.39 45.14 19.30
N GLY A 517 -11.17 44.53 18.12
CA GLY A 517 -12.18 43.75 17.39
C GLY A 517 -12.66 42.53 18.16
N LEU A 518 -11.75 41.74 18.75
CA LEU A 518 -12.11 40.61 19.60
C LEU A 518 -12.86 41.02 20.86
N GLN A 519 -12.49 42.17 21.46
CA GLN A 519 -13.22 42.74 22.60
C GLN A 519 -14.65 43.13 22.20
N LEU A 520 -14.88 43.70 21.00
CA LEU A 520 -16.21 43.98 20.47
C LEU A 520 -17.00 42.66 20.28
N ALA A 521 -16.38 41.65 19.70
CA ALA A 521 -17.00 40.36 19.45
C ALA A 521 -17.42 39.60 20.72
N LEU A 522 -16.83 39.88 21.88
CA LEU A 522 -17.32 39.36 23.17
C LEU A 522 -18.72 39.87 23.57
N GLN A 523 -19.24 40.85 22.86
CA GLN A 523 -20.58 41.39 23.10
C GLN A 523 -21.56 40.98 22.00
N ASP A 524 -21.17 40.08 21.11
CA ASP A 524 -22.03 39.58 20.03
C ASP A 524 -23.29 38.89 20.58
N GLU A 525 -24.39 39.00 19.85
CA GLU A 525 -25.64 38.33 20.20
C GLU A 525 -25.51 36.79 20.14
N ASP A 526 -24.67 36.28 19.22
CA ASP A 526 -24.43 34.85 19.01
C ASP A 526 -23.34 34.30 19.96
N ALA A 527 -23.68 33.27 20.70
CA ALA A 527 -22.75 32.65 21.65
C ALA A 527 -21.54 31.97 21.01
N TRP A 528 -21.67 31.47 19.78
CA TRP A 528 -20.53 30.90 19.07
C TRP A 528 -19.53 31.97 18.64
N VAL A 529 -19.99 33.13 18.24
CA VAL A 529 -19.13 34.25 17.94
C VAL A 529 -18.37 34.70 19.20
N ARG A 530 -19.09 34.83 20.34
CA ARG A 530 -18.46 35.18 21.62
C ARG A 530 -17.43 34.14 22.05
N SER A 531 -17.76 32.80 21.94
CA SER A 531 -16.85 31.71 22.27
C SER A 531 -15.61 31.71 21.36
N SER A 532 -15.76 32.00 20.06
CA SER A 532 -14.63 32.18 19.14
C SER A 532 -13.77 33.36 19.52
N ALA A 533 -14.38 34.49 19.97
CA ALA A 533 -13.64 35.66 20.43
C ALA A 533 -12.77 35.34 21.68
N VAL A 534 -13.31 34.57 22.61
CA VAL A 534 -12.56 34.09 23.77
C VAL A 534 -11.33 33.29 23.35
N ARG A 535 -11.49 32.33 22.42
CA ARG A 535 -10.37 31.54 21.89
C ARG A 535 -9.36 32.44 21.15
N GLY A 536 -9.82 33.36 20.33
CA GLY A 536 -8.96 34.32 19.64
C GLY A 536 -8.14 35.19 20.62
N LEU A 537 -8.74 35.63 21.73
CA LEU A 537 -8.03 36.35 22.79
C LEU A 537 -6.94 35.49 23.44
N GLY A 538 -7.15 34.16 23.51
CA GLY A 538 -6.15 33.21 23.99
C GLY A 538 -4.95 33.08 23.06
N LEU A 539 -5.18 33.16 21.74
CA LEU A 539 -4.10 33.07 20.75
C LEU A 539 -3.20 34.34 20.79
N ILE A 540 -3.78 35.52 21.03
CA ILE A 540 -3.03 36.80 21.12
C ILE A 540 -2.25 36.88 22.44
N ALA A 541 -2.63 36.14 23.48
CA ALA A 541 -1.96 35.92 24.79
C ALA A 541 -1.19 37.13 25.37
N GLY A 542 -1.88 38.24 25.69
CA GLY A 542 -1.29 39.42 26.31
C GLY A 542 -1.93 39.79 27.66
N GLU A 543 -1.29 40.71 28.40
CA GLU A 543 -1.84 41.19 29.67
C GLU A 543 -3.23 41.84 29.51
N ARG A 544 -3.52 42.42 28.35
CA ARG A 544 -4.83 43.03 28.01
C ARG A 544 -5.95 42.00 27.80
N SER A 545 -5.61 40.77 27.40
CA SER A 545 -6.59 39.66 27.22
C SER A 545 -7.13 39.14 28.55
N ARG A 546 -6.30 39.11 29.62
CA ARG A 546 -6.67 38.52 30.92
C ARG A 546 -7.98 39.09 31.50
N PRO A 547 -8.18 40.42 31.65
CA PRO A 547 -9.42 40.94 32.22
C PRO A 547 -10.64 40.65 31.30
N LEU A 548 -10.47 40.58 29.99
CA LEU A 548 -11.55 40.24 29.06
C LEU A 548 -11.98 38.78 29.21
N LEU A 549 -11.01 37.88 29.34
CA LEU A 549 -11.25 36.45 29.60
C LEU A 549 -11.88 36.19 30.96
N GLN A 550 -11.47 36.96 32.00
CA GLN A 550 -12.11 36.89 33.32
C GLN A 550 -13.57 37.32 33.26
N LYS A 551 -13.92 38.37 32.46
CA LYS A 551 -15.30 38.78 32.26
C LYS A 551 -16.11 37.68 31.54
N ALA A 552 -15.53 37.00 30.57
CA ALA A 552 -16.18 35.95 29.80
C ALA A 552 -16.51 34.68 30.64
N LEU A 553 -15.86 34.47 31.79
CA LEU A 553 -16.22 33.41 32.73
C LEU A 553 -17.65 33.54 33.29
N SER A 554 -18.20 34.74 33.27
CA SER A 554 -19.55 35.04 33.77
C SER A 554 -20.55 35.22 32.60
N ASP A 555 -20.28 34.73 31.42
CA ASP A 555 -21.22 34.79 30.29
C ASP A 555 -22.49 33.96 30.61
N PRO A 556 -23.67 34.43 30.25
CA PRO A 556 -24.92 33.72 30.50
C PRO A 556 -25.02 32.35 29.77
N VAL A 557 -24.21 32.12 28.76
CA VAL A 557 -24.17 30.85 28.01
C VAL A 557 -22.94 30.06 28.36
N GLY A 558 -23.11 28.87 28.92
CA GLY A 558 -22.05 27.99 29.42
C GLY A 558 -20.93 27.72 28.40
N LEU A 559 -21.26 27.63 27.12
CA LEU A 559 -20.29 27.48 26.01
C LEU A 559 -19.17 28.55 26.07
N VAL A 560 -19.52 29.78 26.35
CA VAL A 560 -18.55 30.91 26.39
C VAL A 560 -17.71 30.84 27.66
N SER A 561 -18.34 30.51 28.81
CA SER A 561 -17.67 30.31 30.10
C SER A 561 -16.68 29.13 30.04
N ILE A 562 -17.04 28.01 29.40
CA ILE A 562 -16.16 26.87 29.17
C ILE A 562 -14.95 27.30 28.32
N ALA A 563 -15.19 27.98 27.20
CA ALA A 563 -14.11 28.45 26.35
C ALA A 563 -13.14 29.40 27.11
N ALA A 564 -13.67 30.24 28.01
CA ALA A 564 -12.87 31.14 28.85
C ALA A 564 -12.02 30.34 29.89
N LEU A 565 -12.60 29.34 30.54
CA LEU A 565 -11.89 28.47 31.46
C LEU A 565 -10.75 27.70 30.77
N GLU A 566 -11.05 27.05 29.65
CA GLU A 566 -10.07 26.30 28.86
C GLU A 566 -8.93 27.21 28.39
N THR A 567 -9.27 28.40 27.91
CA THR A 567 -8.31 29.39 27.40
C THR A 567 -7.39 29.86 28.54
N ILE A 568 -7.95 30.25 29.69
CA ILE A 568 -7.17 30.72 30.85
C ILE A 568 -6.30 29.58 31.37
N ALA A 569 -6.84 28.36 31.48
CA ALA A 569 -6.10 27.18 31.92
C ALA A 569 -4.92 26.85 30.98
N GLY A 570 -5.11 27.00 29.68
CA GLY A 570 -4.10 26.71 28.67
C GLY A 570 -2.83 27.55 28.79
N PHE A 571 -2.93 28.83 29.13
CA PHE A 571 -1.76 29.71 29.26
C PHE A 571 -1.33 30.00 30.69
N SER A 572 -2.20 29.84 31.72
CA SER A 572 -1.84 30.09 33.11
C SER A 572 -1.58 28.82 33.93
N GLY A 573 -1.95 27.64 33.41
CA GLY A 573 -1.72 26.35 34.08
C GLY A 573 -2.27 26.33 35.51
N THR A 574 -1.42 26.04 36.46
CA THR A 574 -1.78 26.00 37.91
C THR A 574 -2.23 27.35 38.49
N GLU A 575 -1.79 28.48 37.91
CA GLU A 575 -2.22 29.82 38.37
C GLU A 575 -3.70 30.09 38.10
N ALA A 576 -4.34 29.33 37.20
CA ALA A 576 -5.75 29.41 36.87
C ALA A 576 -6.66 28.65 37.86
N CYS A 577 -6.10 27.92 38.83
CA CYS A 577 -6.89 27.14 39.81
C CYS A 577 -7.94 27.95 40.55
N PRO A 578 -7.71 29.19 40.99
CA PRO A 578 -8.78 29.99 41.64
C PRO A 578 -10.01 30.21 40.74
N GLN A 579 -9.83 30.42 39.46
CA GLN A 579 -10.93 30.61 38.49
C GLN A 579 -11.66 29.28 38.24
N MET A 580 -10.91 28.17 38.14
CA MET A 580 -11.50 26.84 37.97
C MET A 580 -12.30 26.43 39.22
N ILE A 581 -11.82 26.75 40.42
CA ILE A 581 -12.55 26.52 41.70
C ILE A 581 -13.81 27.35 41.77
N ALA A 582 -13.75 28.63 41.38
CA ALA A 582 -14.93 29.48 41.34
C ALA A 582 -16.00 28.96 40.35
N ALA A 583 -15.59 28.34 39.24
CA ALA A 583 -16.50 27.72 38.27
C ALA A 583 -17.21 26.45 38.77
N LEU A 584 -16.77 25.84 39.90
CA LEU A 584 -17.49 24.73 40.56
C LEU A 584 -18.83 25.16 41.18
N ASP A 585 -19.06 26.48 41.33
CA ASP A 585 -20.30 27.07 41.81
C ASP A 585 -21.20 27.62 40.69
N HIS A 586 -20.84 27.32 39.43
CA HIS A 586 -21.63 27.77 38.26
C HIS A 586 -23.00 27.07 38.18
N ASN A 587 -24.01 27.75 37.60
CA ASN A 587 -25.34 27.18 37.44
C ASN A 587 -25.43 26.12 36.33
N ASP A 588 -24.53 26.14 35.36
CA ASP A 588 -24.47 25.23 34.24
C ASP A 588 -23.60 24.01 34.56
N ALA A 589 -24.16 22.81 34.47
CA ALA A 589 -23.48 21.56 34.77
C ALA A 589 -22.31 21.26 33.84
N GLU A 590 -22.34 21.72 32.58
CA GLU A 590 -21.23 21.53 31.63
C GLU A 590 -20.03 22.40 32.03
N VAL A 591 -20.25 23.61 32.53
CA VAL A 591 -19.18 24.47 33.07
C VAL A 591 -18.52 23.82 34.28
N ILE A 592 -19.32 23.26 35.22
CA ILE A 592 -18.81 22.54 36.38
C ILE A 592 -17.98 21.32 35.95
N THR A 593 -18.47 20.52 35.04
CA THR A 593 -17.74 19.33 34.56
C THR A 593 -16.45 19.69 33.84
N SER A 594 -16.43 20.77 33.04
CA SER A 594 -15.21 21.31 32.44
C SER A 594 -14.22 21.79 33.48
N ALA A 595 -14.68 22.51 34.52
CA ALA A 595 -13.85 22.97 35.60
C ALA A 595 -13.24 21.79 36.41
N LEU A 596 -14.02 20.73 36.65
CA LEU A 596 -13.53 19.50 37.28
C LEU A 596 -12.43 18.83 36.46
N HIS A 597 -12.62 18.73 35.17
CA HIS A 597 -11.62 18.15 34.27
C HIS A 597 -10.31 18.96 34.29
N LEU A 598 -10.41 20.27 34.23
CA LEU A 598 -9.24 21.16 34.29
C LEU A 598 -8.53 21.12 35.66
N LEU A 599 -9.28 21.09 36.77
CA LEU A 599 -8.74 20.96 38.09
C LEU A 599 -8.04 19.60 38.33
N THR A 600 -8.56 18.54 37.72
CA THR A 600 -7.90 17.23 37.74
C THR A 600 -6.52 17.29 37.08
N ARG A 601 -6.40 18.07 36.02
CA ARG A 601 -5.17 18.21 35.22
C ARG A 601 -4.16 19.20 35.83
N TYR A 602 -4.64 20.31 36.42
CA TYR A 602 -3.78 21.42 36.85
C TYR A 602 -3.81 21.70 38.35
N GLY A 603 -4.82 21.19 39.08
CA GLY A 603 -5.02 21.47 40.51
C GLY A 603 -4.21 20.58 41.46
N GLU A 604 -3.86 21.11 42.60
CA GLU A 604 -3.30 20.32 43.73
C GLU A 604 -4.42 19.53 44.41
N ALA A 605 -4.11 18.36 45.02
CA ALA A 605 -5.08 17.45 45.64
C ALA A 605 -6.04 18.09 46.66
N GLY A 606 -5.65 19.22 47.25
CA GLY A 606 -6.43 19.92 48.28
C GLY A 606 -7.85 20.31 47.86
N TRP A 607 -8.09 20.67 46.60
CA TRP A 607 -9.41 21.06 46.14
C TRP A 607 -10.44 19.92 46.23
N VAL A 608 -10.02 18.68 46.05
CA VAL A 608 -10.92 17.53 46.14
C VAL A 608 -11.48 17.41 47.54
N HIS A 609 -10.64 17.54 48.57
CA HIS A 609 -11.08 17.44 49.99
C HIS A 609 -12.12 18.51 50.35
N VAL A 610 -12.03 19.69 49.75
CA VAL A 610 -12.96 20.81 50.03
C VAL A 610 -14.29 20.66 49.31
N HIS A 611 -14.28 20.18 48.05
CA HIS A 611 -15.44 20.25 47.14
C HIS A 611 -16.11 18.91 46.87
N ALA A 612 -15.47 17.75 47.19
CA ALA A 612 -15.97 16.44 46.82
C ALA A 612 -17.37 16.15 47.40
N GLU A 613 -17.58 16.41 48.67
CA GLU A 613 -18.88 16.13 49.33
C GLU A 613 -20.03 16.90 48.64
N LYS A 614 -19.84 18.19 48.35
CA LYS A 614 -20.81 19.03 47.65
C LYS A 614 -21.10 18.51 46.25
N LEU A 615 -20.06 18.20 45.47
CA LEU A 615 -20.18 17.84 44.06
C LEU A 615 -20.60 16.40 43.82
N LEU A 616 -20.24 15.47 44.70
CA LEU A 616 -20.78 14.11 44.71
C LEU A 616 -22.29 14.07 45.04
N ASN A 617 -22.82 15.11 45.69
CA ASN A 617 -24.26 15.27 45.97
C ASN A 617 -24.96 16.26 45.03
N HIS A 618 -24.32 16.66 43.93
CA HIS A 618 -24.87 17.60 42.95
C HIS A 618 -26.15 17.05 42.28
N PRO A 619 -27.17 17.88 41.99
CA PRO A 619 -28.42 17.43 41.34
C PRO A 619 -28.17 16.73 40.01
N TYR A 620 -27.28 17.23 39.19
CA TYR A 620 -26.95 16.68 37.89
C TYR A 620 -26.00 15.50 37.98
N TRP A 621 -26.43 14.37 37.44
CA TRP A 621 -25.67 13.10 37.47
C TRP A 621 -24.28 13.21 36.80
N ALA A 622 -24.15 14.00 35.71
CA ALA A 622 -22.89 14.19 35.00
C ALA A 622 -21.81 14.84 35.88
N VAL A 623 -22.19 15.79 36.73
CA VAL A 623 -21.27 16.41 37.71
C VAL A 623 -20.79 15.39 38.74
N ARG A 624 -21.74 14.57 39.27
CA ARG A 624 -21.40 13.51 40.23
C ARG A 624 -20.44 12.48 39.62
N ALA A 625 -20.74 12.05 38.39
CA ALA A 625 -19.90 11.12 37.66
C ALA A 625 -18.49 11.66 37.40
N GLN A 626 -18.38 12.92 36.97
CA GLN A 626 -17.10 13.54 36.72
C GLN A 626 -16.33 13.77 38.03
N MET A 627 -16.99 14.18 39.10
CA MET A 627 -16.34 14.35 40.39
C MET A 627 -15.77 13.03 40.93
N ALA A 628 -16.49 11.91 40.75
CA ALA A 628 -15.99 10.58 41.14
C ALA A 628 -14.71 10.21 40.40
N ARG A 629 -14.68 10.43 39.08
CA ARG A 629 -13.45 10.22 38.27
C ARG A 629 -12.30 11.09 38.75
N SER A 630 -12.56 12.39 38.88
CA SER A 630 -11.54 13.34 39.34
C SER A 630 -10.99 12.98 40.71
N ALA A 631 -11.82 12.51 41.65
CA ALA A 631 -11.39 12.07 42.96
C ALA A 631 -10.43 10.87 42.89
N VAL A 632 -10.71 9.89 42.03
CA VAL A 632 -9.83 8.73 41.81
C VAL A 632 -8.51 9.15 41.16
N GLU A 633 -8.55 9.97 40.12
CA GLU A 633 -7.34 10.42 39.43
C GLU A 633 -6.42 11.23 40.31
N VAL A 634 -6.98 12.08 41.18
CA VAL A 634 -6.20 12.96 42.08
C VAL A 634 -5.77 12.29 43.37
N LEU A 635 -6.63 11.52 44.02
CA LEU A 635 -6.40 10.93 45.36
C LEU A 635 -6.00 9.46 45.33
N GLY A 636 -6.15 8.78 44.17
CA GLY A 636 -5.91 7.34 44.03
C GLY A 636 -6.74 6.52 45.02
N GLY A 637 -6.10 5.58 45.74
CA GLY A 637 -6.76 4.72 46.71
C GLY A 637 -7.49 5.47 47.86
N SER A 638 -7.05 6.69 48.18
CA SER A 638 -7.68 7.51 49.24
C SER A 638 -9.06 8.04 48.85
N ALA A 639 -9.47 7.92 47.58
CA ALA A 639 -10.81 8.26 47.15
C ALA A 639 -11.89 7.21 47.54
N ARG A 640 -11.48 5.97 47.86
CA ARG A 640 -12.38 4.84 48.13
C ARG A 640 -13.52 5.18 49.11
N PRO A 641 -13.27 5.77 50.33
CA PRO A 641 -14.38 6.07 51.27
C PRO A 641 -15.42 7.05 50.69
N LEU A 642 -14.97 8.01 49.87
CA LEU A 642 -15.86 8.98 49.24
C LEU A 642 -16.78 8.30 48.18
N LEU A 643 -16.23 7.39 47.39
CA LEU A 643 -16.97 6.68 46.37
C LEU A 643 -17.96 5.65 46.99
N GLU A 644 -17.54 4.93 48.03
CA GLU A 644 -18.40 3.98 48.76
C GLU A 644 -19.57 4.70 49.43
N ALA A 645 -19.33 5.83 50.10
CA ALA A 645 -20.39 6.66 50.68
C ALA A 645 -21.38 7.16 49.60
N ARG A 646 -20.89 7.55 48.43
CA ARG A 646 -21.77 7.99 47.34
C ARG A 646 -22.53 6.82 46.74
N LEU A 647 -21.92 5.68 46.49
CA LEU A 647 -22.57 4.49 45.91
C LEU A 647 -23.75 4.02 46.80
N ALA A 648 -23.62 4.13 48.10
CA ALA A 648 -24.68 3.72 49.06
C ALA A 648 -25.98 4.52 48.91
N VAL A 649 -25.93 5.73 48.34
CA VAL A 649 -27.08 6.66 48.23
C VAL A 649 -27.39 7.07 46.78
N GLU A 650 -26.63 6.58 45.80
CA GLU A 650 -26.82 6.91 44.39
C GLU A 650 -28.04 6.19 43.80
N SER A 651 -28.83 6.90 43.03
CA SER A 651 -30.05 6.37 42.41
C SER A 651 -29.93 6.27 40.89
N GLU A 652 -28.92 6.96 40.29
CA GLU A 652 -28.74 6.99 38.85
C GLU A 652 -27.91 5.79 38.39
N ALA A 653 -28.49 4.91 37.58
CA ALA A 653 -27.85 3.65 37.19
C ALA A 653 -26.49 3.83 36.52
N VAL A 654 -26.34 4.87 35.69
CA VAL A 654 -25.08 5.19 34.98
C VAL A 654 -23.97 5.56 36.00
N VAL A 655 -24.32 6.33 37.03
CA VAL A 655 -23.36 6.74 38.06
C VAL A 655 -23.05 5.56 38.97
N CYS A 656 -24.05 4.72 39.35
CA CYS A 656 -23.83 3.49 40.11
C CYS A 656 -22.83 2.56 39.43
N GLN A 657 -23.02 2.31 38.11
CA GLN A 657 -22.11 1.46 37.37
C GLN A 657 -20.71 2.05 37.36
N GLN A 658 -20.57 3.34 37.08
CA GLN A 658 -19.26 4.02 37.05
C GLN A 658 -18.55 3.99 38.41
N LEU A 659 -19.29 4.22 39.50
CA LEU A 659 -18.71 4.14 40.85
C LEU A 659 -18.23 2.72 41.19
N THR A 660 -18.98 1.71 40.73
CA THR A 660 -18.63 0.30 40.92
C THR A 660 -17.33 -0.04 40.15
N ASP A 661 -17.26 0.40 38.90
CA ASP A 661 -16.07 0.18 38.04
C ASP A 661 -14.84 0.86 38.64
N LEU A 662 -14.94 2.13 39.03
CA LEU A 662 -13.86 2.87 39.65
C LEU A 662 -13.40 2.24 41.01
N LEU A 663 -14.34 1.73 41.80
CA LEU A 663 -14.01 1.02 43.07
C LEU A 663 -13.29 -0.31 42.83
N ALA A 664 -13.60 -0.99 41.69
CA ALA A 664 -12.93 -2.24 41.32
C ALA A 664 -11.48 -2.01 40.90
N GLU A 665 -11.19 -0.87 40.29
CA GLU A 665 -9.82 -0.48 39.86
C GLU A 665 -8.91 -0.04 41.05
N LEU A 666 -9.51 0.41 42.16
CA LEU A 666 -8.75 0.88 43.32
C LEU A 666 -8.24 -0.29 44.16
N PRO A 667 -6.98 -0.20 44.69
CA PRO A 667 -6.46 -1.23 45.58
C PRO A 667 -7.34 -1.38 46.82
N VAL A 668 -7.61 -2.63 47.24
CA VAL A 668 -8.28 -2.94 48.51
C VAL A 668 -7.30 -2.57 49.63
N SER A 669 -7.66 -1.59 50.45
CA SER A 669 -6.86 -1.11 51.60
C SER A 669 -6.76 -2.15 52.68
#